data_d19146eae2fd6d0efd9a6a4d5f4dbeaf
#
_entry.id   d19146eae2fd6d0efd9a6a4d5f4dbeaf
#
_cell.length_a   1.000
_cell.length_b   1.000
_cell.length_c   1.000
_cell.angle_alpha   90.00
_cell.angle_beta   90.00
_cell.angle_gamma   90.00
#
_symmetry.space_group_name_H-M   'P 1'
#
loop_
_entity.id
_entity.type
_entity.pdbx_description
1 polymer ?
#
loop_
_entity_poly.entity_id
_entity_poly.type
_entity_poly.pdbx_seq_one_letter_code
_entity_poly.pdbx_strand_id
1 'polypeptide(L)'
;MKKLTKESYLIRSVREVGVLIMDVVVVVGAFILSLILGEIYIIRSNIDYAIWEGALKAIAAIIPLYGISFWAFRTMKVVWRYARGRDYARIVGAITVAFAIFIAIDQKFDFINNDVLMPFDQPFKVYPVYFMFYFVSMSTILLGRLIYEMTFSSIKNRRELKPRKNTLIIGGGQSGDTIIEELQRPESIYNPLCILDDDRDKLGRLVNGIEIVGNIDKLEETVKKYDINTIVFAIPSMPLDKRTKVLNRLNETGCHVKVIPFIADLVNDIDMAQQMRDINIDDLLGRETIRFDNQSVSELVKGKVVMVTGGGGSIGSELCRQIWAYGAKRLIIVDVYENTTYDIQQELLRKYGRDIDLFAEIVSITDKGELEKVFIQHKPEIIFHAAAHKHVPLMETEPVEAVKNNIFGTLNVVELAAKYKVERFIMISTDKAVNPTNVMGATKRCCEKIIEMMAQSKTKTNFAAVRFGNVLGSHGSVIPLFEAQIKAGGPVTVTHPDIIRYFMTIPEAVSLVLQAGAFAKGGEIFVLNMGEPVKIKTLAENVIRMTGHVPNGDIKIEYTGLRPGEKLYEELLMAEEGLKETANDRIKIGKLSDINVVEFKNELNKMWDVCLTNDKLEVIEQLKVLVPTFHHDREFFDKLQAKAERKD
;
A
#
# COMPACT_ATOMS: atom_id res chain seq x y z
N MET A 1 9.63 20.66 20.77
CA MET A 1 8.83 20.88 21.99
C MET A 1 8.63 22.38 22.22
N LYS A 2 7.44 22.94 21.91
CA LYS A 2 7.10 24.36 22.18
C LYS A 2 7.01 24.54 23.70
N LYS A 3 7.77 25.48 24.25
CA LYS A 3 7.63 25.96 25.63
C LYS A 3 6.18 26.42 25.84
N LEU A 4 5.43 25.71 26.67
CA LEU A 4 4.13 26.16 27.16
C LEU A 4 4.34 27.49 27.87
N THR A 5 3.64 28.54 27.43
CA THR A 5 3.70 29.86 28.04
C THR A 5 3.12 29.83 29.46
N LYS A 6 3.58 30.71 30.38
CA LYS A 6 3.09 30.79 31.76
C LYS A 6 1.55 30.90 31.86
N GLU A 7 0.92 31.54 30.87
CA GLU A 7 -0.55 31.66 30.77
C GLU A 7 -1.26 30.31 30.55
N SER A 8 -0.70 29.41 29.74
CA SER A 8 -1.33 28.09 29.50
C SER A 8 -1.27 27.20 30.75
N TYR A 9 -0.25 27.38 31.59
CA TYR A 9 -0.14 26.70 32.88
C TYR A 9 -1.19 27.20 33.88
N LEU A 10 -1.41 28.51 33.94
CA LEU A 10 -2.39 29.14 34.84
C LEU A 10 -3.83 28.70 34.50
N ILE A 11 -4.19 28.76 33.21
CA ILE A 11 -5.52 28.33 32.73
C ILE A 11 -5.78 26.85 33.02
N ARG A 12 -4.79 26.01 32.86
CA ARG A 12 -4.87 24.57 33.18
C ARG A 12 -5.08 24.32 34.65
N SER A 13 -4.33 25.02 35.51
CA SER A 13 -4.45 24.92 36.97
C SER A 13 -5.82 25.39 37.47
N VAL A 14 -6.35 26.49 36.94
CA VAL A 14 -7.67 27.02 37.29
C VAL A 14 -8.77 26.02 36.92
N ARG A 15 -8.67 25.37 35.78
CA ARG A 15 -9.66 24.37 35.32
C ARG A 15 -9.62 23.11 36.20
N GLU A 16 -8.43 22.62 36.55
CA GLU A 16 -8.27 21.44 37.43
C GLU A 16 -8.87 21.71 38.81
N VAL A 17 -8.64 22.88 39.38
CA VAL A 17 -9.21 23.32 40.66
C VAL A 17 -10.73 23.48 40.58
N GLY A 18 -11.24 24.05 39.49
CA GLY A 18 -12.68 24.23 39.27
C GLY A 18 -13.45 22.90 39.24
N VAL A 19 -12.87 21.87 38.61
CA VAL A 19 -13.46 20.51 38.59
C VAL A 19 -13.48 19.91 40.00
N LEU A 20 -12.41 20.08 40.77
CA LEU A 20 -12.33 19.58 42.15
C LEU A 20 -13.38 20.23 43.05
N ILE A 21 -13.51 21.57 42.97
CA ILE A 21 -14.51 22.32 43.74
C ILE A 21 -15.92 21.83 43.40
N MET A 22 -16.22 21.67 42.12
CA MET A 22 -17.54 21.19 41.65
C MET A 22 -17.85 19.79 42.21
N ASP A 23 -16.91 18.87 42.15
CA ASP A 23 -17.09 17.51 42.66
C ASP A 23 -17.33 17.50 44.18
N VAL A 24 -16.60 18.33 44.94
CA VAL A 24 -16.80 18.48 46.39
C VAL A 24 -18.17 19.10 46.72
N VAL A 25 -18.59 20.12 45.95
CA VAL A 25 -19.92 20.75 46.12
C VAL A 25 -21.04 19.72 45.89
N VAL A 26 -20.89 18.87 44.87
CA VAL A 26 -21.88 17.78 44.61
C VAL A 26 -21.92 16.79 45.76
N VAL A 27 -20.78 16.41 46.33
CA VAL A 27 -20.71 15.52 47.48
C VAL A 27 -21.39 16.12 48.72
N VAL A 28 -21.13 17.40 49.00
CA VAL A 28 -21.80 18.12 50.13
C VAL A 28 -23.30 18.21 49.89
N GLY A 29 -23.74 18.53 48.66
CA GLY A 29 -25.17 18.54 48.31
C GLY A 29 -25.84 17.17 48.47
N ALA A 30 -25.15 16.10 48.06
CA ALA A 30 -25.61 14.73 48.24
C ALA A 30 -25.74 14.36 49.72
N PHE A 31 -24.81 14.81 50.55
CA PHE A 31 -24.86 14.60 52.00
C PHE A 31 -26.07 15.29 52.63
N ILE A 32 -26.28 16.58 52.35
CA ILE A 32 -27.43 17.36 52.84
C ILE A 32 -28.75 16.72 52.38
N LEU A 33 -28.84 16.34 51.12
CA LEU A 33 -30.04 15.68 50.58
C LEU A 33 -30.32 14.36 51.30
N SER A 34 -29.28 13.59 51.59
CA SER A 34 -29.41 12.31 52.29
C SER A 34 -29.85 12.49 53.73
N LEU A 35 -29.42 13.55 54.42
CA LEU A 35 -29.93 13.92 55.76
C LEU A 35 -31.41 14.32 55.69
N ILE A 36 -31.80 15.19 54.77
CA ILE A 36 -33.21 15.64 54.64
C ILE A 36 -34.13 14.44 54.34
N LEU A 37 -33.75 13.58 53.42
CA LEU A 37 -34.50 12.38 53.08
C LEU A 37 -34.55 11.39 54.25
N GLY A 38 -33.48 11.27 54.99
CA GLY A 38 -33.39 10.46 56.20
C GLY A 38 -34.36 10.97 57.28
N GLU A 39 -34.40 12.26 57.54
CA GLU A 39 -35.38 12.88 58.47
C GLU A 39 -36.82 12.66 58.01
N ILE A 40 -37.15 12.93 56.77
CA ILE A 40 -38.52 12.85 56.24
C ILE A 40 -39.05 11.40 56.25
N TYR A 41 -38.25 10.43 55.82
CA TYR A 41 -38.70 9.06 55.58
C TYR A 41 -38.44 8.07 56.73
N ILE A 42 -37.38 8.31 57.52
CA ILE A 42 -36.91 7.34 58.51
C ILE A 42 -37.31 7.78 59.90
N ILE A 43 -37.22 9.06 60.26
CA ILE A 43 -37.34 9.55 61.64
C ILE A 43 -38.74 10.09 61.92
N ARG A 44 -39.47 10.63 60.94
CA ARG A 44 -40.83 11.23 61.07
C ARG A 44 -40.97 12.25 62.19
N SER A 45 -39.91 12.94 62.60
CA SER A 45 -39.91 13.96 63.64
C SER A 45 -39.73 15.38 63.03
N ASN A 46 -40.14 16.40 63.76
CA ASN A 46 -39.85 17.78 63.39
C ASN A 46 -38.37 18.04 63.32
N ILE A 47 -37.91 18.84 62.34
CA ILE A 47 -36.52 19.19 62.08
C ILE A 47 -35.89 19.74 63.37
N ASP A 48 -34.99 18.97 64.01
CA ASP A 48 -34.33 19.37 65.23
C ASP A 48 -33.04 20.17 64.92
N TYR A 49 -32.84 21.28 65.64
CA TYR A 49 -31.70 22.17 65.41
C TYR A 49 -30.32 21.48 65.66
N ALA A 50 -30.32 20.49 66.56
CA ALA A 50 -29.15 19.68 66.87
C ALA A 50 -28.57 18.90 65.71
N ILE A 51 -29.43 18.44 64.76
CA ILE A 51 -28.98 17.68 63.57
C ILE A 51 -28.18 18.62 62.65
N TRP A 52 -28.56 19.88 62.52
CA TRP A 52 -27.84 20.83 61.69
C TRP A 52 -26.48 21.24 62.26
N GLU A 53 -26.32 21.27 63.59
CA GLU A 53 -25.01 21.48 64.18
C GLU A 53 -24.06 20.33 63.91
N GLY A 54 -24.51 19.11 64.04
CA GLY A 54 -23.79 17.90 63.68
C GLY A 54 -23.44 17.83 62.18
N ALA A 55 -24.42 18.19 61.33
CA ALA A 55 -24.24 18.24 59.88
C ALA A 55 -23.15 19.21 59.44
N LEU A 56 -23.05 20.41 60.10
CA LEU A 56 -21.98 21.38 59.83
C LEU A 56 -20.60 20.81 60.21
N LYS A 57 -20.46 20.07 61.32
CA LYS A 57 -19.21 19.41 61.70
C LYS A 57 -18.83 18.29 60.71
N ALA A 58 -19.82 17.51 60.27
CA ALA A 58 -19.64 16.45 59.28
C ALA A 58 -19.20 17.06 57.92
N ILE A 59 -19.83 18.14 57.47
CA ILE A 59 -19.45 18.86 56.22
C ILE A 59 -18.00 19.39 56.31
N ALA A 60 -17.63 19.93 57.47
CA ALA A 60 -16.24 20.40 57.70
C ALA A 60 -15.21 19.26 57.58
N ALA A 61 -15.58 18.01 57.89
CA ALA A 61 -14.76 16.83 57.65
C ALA A 61 -14.84 16.30 56.21
N ILE A 62 -16.01 16.30 55.58
CA ILE A 62 -16.24 15.82 54.21
C ILE A 62 -15.44 16.63 53.18
N ILE A 63 -15.46 17.94 53.28
CA ILE A 63 -14.77 18.81 52.30
C ILE A 63 -13.28 18.46 52.12
N PRO A 64 -12.42 18.48 53.16
CA PRO A 64 -11.02 18.14 53.00
C PRO A 64 -10.81 16.67 52.62
N LEU A 65 -11.60 15.77 53.18
CA LEU A 65 -11.44 14.34 52.96
C LEU A 65 -11.72 13.94 51.49
N TYR A 66 -12.83 14.36 50.94
CA TYR A 66 -13.17 14.10 49.53
C TYR A 66 -12.21 14.90 48.59
N GLY A 67 -11.86 16.13 48.96
CA GLY A 67 -10.89 16.92 48.20
C GLY A 67 -9.54 16.23 48.08
N ILE A 68 -9.02 15.70 49.19
CA ILE A 68 -7.75 14.95 49.21
C ILE A 68 -7.89 13.65 48.44
N SER A 69 -9.00 12.94 48.56
CA SER A 69 -9.24 11.69 47.83
C SER A 69 -9.29 11.93 46.33
N PHE A 70 -10.06 12.89 45.83
CA PHE A 70 -10.12 13.24 44.42
C PHE A 70 -8.76 13.69 43.88
N TRP A 71 -7.98 14.41 44.69
CA TRP A 71 -6.61 14.79 44.34
C TRP A 71 -5.67 13.56 44.24
N ALA A 72 -5.72 12.65 45.20
CA ALA A 72 -4.89 11.44 45.26
C ALA A 72 -5.17 10.49 44.08
N PHE A 73 -6.46 10.30 43.74
CA PHE A 73 -6.87 9.51 42.58
C PHE A 73 -6.74 10.24 41.24
N ARG A 74 -6.28 11.52 41.27
CA ARG A 74 -6.04 12.36 40.09
C ARG A 74 -7.26 12.55 39.20
N THR A 75 -8.47 12.51 39.74
CA THR A 75 -9.73 12.64 38.96
C THR A 75 -9.85 13.96 38.22
N MET A 76 -9.28 15.05 38.77
CA MET A 76 -9.22 16.38 38.17
C MET A 76 -8.34 16.46 36.91
N LYS A 77 -7.39 15.51 36.70
CA LYS A 77 -6.50 15.49 35.53
C LYS A 77 -7.08 14.75 34.34
N VAL A 78 -8.20 14.08 34.51
CA VAL A 78 -8.87 13.34 33.45
C VAL A 78 -9.53 14.34 32.48
N VAL A 79 -9.28 14.13 31.17
CA VAL A 79 -9.99 14.86 30.12
C VAL A 79 -11.30 14.12 29.84
N TRP A 80 -12.36 14.48 30.54
CA TRP A 80 -13.66 13.79 30.54
C TRP A 80 -14.29 13.63 29.16
N ARG A 81 -13.87 14.42 28.21
CA ARG A 81 -14.26 14.29 26.80
C ARG A 81 -13.77 12.96 26.15
N TYR A 82 -12.72 12.36 26.69
CA TYR A 82 -12.10 11.13 26.19
C TYR A 82 -11.96 10.08 27.29
N ALA A 83 -12.85 10.11 28.27
CA ALA A 83 -12.83 9.20 29.40
C ALA A 83 -13.00 7.75 28.95
N ARG A 84 -12.27 6.84 29.58
CA ARG A 84 -12.38 5.38 29.38
C ARG A 84 -12.83 4.73 30.68
N GLY A 85 -13.26 3.47 30.63
CA GLY A 85 -13.72 2.73 31.81
C GLY A 85 -12.81 2.83 33.04
N ARG A 86 -11.47 2.91 32.85
CA ARG A 86 -10.50 3.13 33.92
C ARG A 86 -10.63 4.49 34.62
N ASP A 87 -11.10 5.51 33.93
CA ASP A 87 -11.24 6.85 34.51
C ASP A 87 -12.49 6.94 35.39
N TYR A 88 -13.55 6.24 35.01
CA TYR A 88 -14.74 6.05 35.84
C TYR A 88 -14.41 5.23 37.09
N ALA A 89 -13.61 4.16 36.98
CA ALA A 89 -13.14 3.37 38.10
C ALA A 89 -12.34 4.20 39.13
N ARG A 90 -11.58 5.22 38.69
CA ARG A 90 -10.88 6.16 39.59
C ARG A 90 -11.83 7.00 40.43
N ILE A 91 -12.95 7.48 39.85
CA ILE A 91 -13.99 8.19 40.62
C ILE A 91 -14.62 7.28 41.64
N VAL A 92 -15.03 6.09 41.24
CA VAL A 92 -15.62 5.08 42.15
C VAL A 92 -14.67 4.79 43.31
N GLY A 93 -13.37 4.55 42.99
CA GLY A 93 -12.35 4.33 44.02
C GLY A 93 -12.16 5.51 44.96
N ALA A 94 -12.12 6.74 44.43
CA ALA A 94 -11.97 7.95 45.25
C ALA A 94 -13.15 8.15 46.20
N ILE A 95 -14.38 8.00 45.72
CA ILE A 95 -15.60 8.17 46.53
C ILE A 95 -15.66 7.06 47.60
N THR A 96 -15.38 5.80 47.23
CA THR A 96 -15.43 4.66 48.15
C THR A 96 -14.41 4.80 49.28
N VAL A 97 -13.16 5.18 48.97
CA VAL A 97 -12.13 5.36 50.00
C VAL A 97 -12.46 6.55 50.92
N ALA A 98 -12.87 7.70 50.35
CA ALA A 98 -13.28 8.84 51.17
C ALA A 98 -14.47 8.50 52.06
N PHE A 99 -15.46 7.81 51.52
CA PHE A 99 -16.63 7.37 52.27
C PHE A 99 -16.29 6.43 53.43
N ALA A 100 -15.47 5.43 53.20
CA ALA A 100 -15.02 4.51 54.25
C ALA A 100 -14.26 5.21 55.37
N ILE A 101 -13.38 6.17 55.05
CA ILE A 101 -12.67 6.99 56.04
C ILE A 101 -13.65 7.91 56.80
N PHE A 102 -14.64 8.50 56.07
CA PHE A 102 -15.63 9.36 56.68
C PHE A 102 -16.44 8.60 57.74
N ILE A 103 -16.94 7.39 57.45
CA ILE A 103 -17.64 6.54 58.42
C ILE A 103 -16.79 6.26 59.64
N ALA A 104 -15.49 5.92 59.44
CA ALA A 104 -14.60 5.62 60.54
C ALA A 104 -14.37 6.85 61.46
N ILE A 105 -14.30 8.06 60.88
CA ILE A 105 -14.18 9.30 61.59
C ILE A 105 -15.48 9.61 62.34
N ASP A 106 -16.64 9.46 61.69
CA ASP A 106 -17.94 9.74 62.27
C ASP A 106 -18.22 8.81 63.45
N GLN A 107 -17.92 7.53 63.34
CA GLN A 107 -18.05 6.56 64.42
C GLN A 107 -17.19 6.91 65.65
N LYS A 108 -16.07 7.65 65.46
CA LYS A 108 -15.19 8.04 66.54
C LYS A 108 -15.57 9.39 67.16
N PHE A 109 -16.06 10.34 66.39
CA PHE A 109 -16.32 11.71 66.79
C PHE A 109 -17.79 12.06 66.89
N ASP A 110 -18.69 11.14 66.48
CA ASP A 110 -20.14 11.20 66.57
C ASP A 110 -20.73 12.53 66.05
N PHE A 111 -20.33 12.93 64.84
CA PHE A 111 -20.81 14.18 64.20
C PHE A 111 -22.29 14.11 63.90
N ILE A 112 -22.79 12.94 63.43
CA ILE A 112 -24.17 12.67 63.20
C ILE A 112 -24.69 12.01 64.49
N ASN A 113 -25.14 12.84 65.42
CA ASN A 113 -25.48 12.48 66.78
C ASN A 113 -26.45 11.26 66.85
N ASN A 114 -25.95 10.12 67.28
CA ASN A 114 -26.68 8.88 67.40
C ASN A 114 -27.86 9.00 68.37
N ASP A 115 -27.72 9.85 69.42
CA ASP A 115 -28.75 10.03 70.42
C ASP A 115 -30.00 10.83 69.93
N VAL A 116 -29.79 11.73 68.95
CA VAL A 116 -30.90 12.51 68.34
C VAL A 116 -31.66 11.72 67.28
N LEU A 117 -30.95 10.91 66.54
CA LEU A 117 -31.56 10.04 65.51
C LEU A 117 -32.17 8.76 66.08
N MET A 118 -32.00 8.49 67.41
CA MET A 118 -32.39 7.25 68.05
C MET A 118 -33.22 7.45 69.34
N PRO A 119 -34.50 7.83 69.27
CA PRO A 119 -35.37 7.78 70.48
C PRO A 119 -35.81 6.37 70.87
N PHE A 120 -35.37 5.33 70.14
CA PHE A 120 -35.70 3.91 70.45
C PHE A 120 -34.50 3.00 70.13
N ASP A 121 -34.20 2.09 71.01
CA ASP A 121 -33.17 1.07 71.14
C ASP A 121 -32.80 0.25 69.88
N GLN A 122 -32.68 0.85 68.69
CA GLN A 122 -32.31 0.13 67.48
C GLN A 122 -31.12 0.78 66.73
N PRO A 123 -29.94 0.15 66.74
CA PRO A 123 -28.70 0.71 66.19
C PRO A 123 -28.63 0.84 64.64
N PHE A 124 -29.71 0.53 63.94
CA PHE A 124 -29.69 0.43 62.47
C PHE A 124 -30.20 1.68 61.70
N LYS A 125 -30.66 2.73 62.37
CA LYS A 125 -31.36 3.83 61.69
C LYS A 125 -30.43 4.84 60.95
N VAL A 126 -29.16 4.92 61.30
CA VAL A 126 -28.20 5.84 60.68
C VAL A 126 -27.61 5.23 59.38
N TYR A 127 -27.49 3.92 59.30
CA TYR A 127 -26.95 3.24 58.11
C TYR A 127 -27.66 3.56 56.79
N PRO A 128 -28.98 3.68 56.70
CA PRO A 128 -29.68 4.07 55.50
C PRO A 128 -29.25 5.47 54.98
N VAL A 129 -28.97 6.44 55.89
CA VAL A 129 -28.52 7.79 55.52
C VAL A 129 -27.15 7.73 54.90
N TYR A 130 -26.20 6.95 55.48
CA TYR A 130 -24.89 6.74 54.89
C TYR A 130 -24.98 6.04 53.55
N PHE A 131 -25.82 5.03 53.43
CA PHE A 131 -26.06 4.33 52.19
C PHE A 131 -26.59 5.25 51.11
N MET A 132 -27.60 6.08 51.43
CA MET A 132 -28.12 7.10 50.52
C MET A 132 -27.04 8.10 50.14
N PHE A 133 -26.25 8.61 51.08
CA PHE A 133 -25.17 9.54 50.82
C PHE A 133 -24.15 8.97 49.81
N TYR A 134 -23.73 7.72 50.04
CA TYR A 134 -22.78 7.05 49.14
C TYR A 134 -23.33 6.91 47.72
N PHE A 135 -24.55 6.36 47.58
CA PHE A 135 -25.13 6.12 46.27
C PHE A 135 -25.55 7.39 45.55
N VAL A 136 -26.07 8.38 46.25
CA VAL A 136 -26.46 9.66 45.64
C VAL A 136 -25.23 10.42 45.17
N SER A 137 -24.17 10.52 45.99
CA SER A 137 -22.94 11.19 45.58
C SER A 137 -22.28 10.52 44.38
N MET A 138 -22.18 9.19 44.42
CA MET A 138 -21.58 8.42 43.31
C MET A 138 -22.41 8.54 42.04
N SER A 139 -23.74 8.32 42.11
CA SER A 139 -24.59 8.40 40.93
C SER A 139 -24.63 9.79 40.32
N THR A 140 -24.67 10.85 41.14
CA THR A 140 -24.72 12.23 40.64
C THR A 140 -23.44 12.60 39.92
N ILE A 141 -22.26 12.25 40.45
CA ILE A 141 -20.98 12.52 39.81
C ILE A 141 -20.81 11.71 38.53
N LEU A 142 -21.10 10.41 38.56
CA LEU A 142 -20.97 9.54 37.36
C LEU A 142 -21.93 9.97 36.26
N LEU A 143 -23.19 10.24 36.59
CA LEU A 143 -24.21 10.66 35.64
C LEU A 143 -23.85 12.04 35.03
N GLY A 144 -23.41 12.98 35.87
CA GLY A 144 -22.94 14.29 35.39
C GLY A 144 -21.79 14.19 34.41
N ARG A 145 -20.83 13.27 34.65
CA ARG A 145 -19.70 13.04 33.72
C ARG A 145 -20.18 12.40 32.42
N LEU A 146 -21.08 11.44 32.49
CA LEU A 146 -21.66 10.76 31.33
C LEU A 146 -22.48 11.73 30.45
N ILE A 147 -23.31 12.59 31.06
CA ILE A 147 -24.07 13.64 30.36
C ILE A 147 -23.11 14.64 29.69
N TYR A 148 -22.04 15.04 30.37
CA TYR A 148 -21.03 15.94 29.81
C TYR A 148 -20.38 15.31 28.57
N GLU A 149 -19.96 14.05 28.63
CA GLU A 149 -19.36 13.31 27.52
C GLU A 149 -20.33 13.23 26.34
N MET A 150 -21.59 12.82 26.59
CA MET A 150 -22.61 12.70 25.55
C MET A 150 -22.96 14.04 24.89
N THR A 151 -23.11 15.11 25.68
CA THR A 151 -23.46 16.44 25.16
C THR A 151 -22.34 17.04 24.33
N PHE A 152 -21.10 16.90 24.77
CA PHE A 152 -19.95 17.44 24.05
C PHE A 152 -19.68 16.66 22.76
N SER A 153 -19.89 15.37 22.76
CA SER A 153 -19.85 14.52 21.57
C SER A 153 -20.90 14.93 20.54
N SER A 154 -22.12 15.20 20.98
CA SER A 154 -23.24 15.60 20.12
C SER A 154 -23.11 17.01 19.52
N ILE A 155 -22.56 17.97 20.28
CA ILE A 155 -22.38 19.36 19.82
C ILE A 155 -21.26 19.45 18.76
N LYS A 156 -20.18 18.67 18.88
CA LYS A 156 -19.10 18.65 17.88
C LYS A 156 -19.57 18.04 16.56
N ASN A 157 -20.38 16.99 16.62
CA ASN A 157 -20.93 16.33 15.42
C ASN A 157 -21.85 17.25 14.60
N ARG A 158 -22.43 18.31 15.20
CA ARG A 158 -23.28 19.30 14.47
C ARG A 158 -22.51 20.43 13.80
N ARG A 159 -21.24 20.70 14.14
CA ARG A 159 -20.49 21.87 13.64
C ARG A 159 -19.69 21.64 12.35
N GLU A 160 -19.48 20.40 11.91
CA GLU A 160 -18.75 20.09 10.67
C GLU A 160 -19.51 19.05 9.85
N LEU A 161 -20.69 19.39 9.34
CA LEU A 161 -21.39 18.59 8.33
C LEU A 161 -20.73 18.80 6.96
N LYS A 162 -19.52 18.27 6.75
CA LYS A 162 -19.12 17.86 5.40
C LYS A 162 -19.98 16.65 5.02
N PRO A 163 -20.53 16.56 3.79
CA PRO A 163 -21.27 15.39 3.37
C PRO A 163 -20.35 14.17 3.50
N ARG A 164 -20.71 13.24 4.40
CA ARG A 164 -19.96 11.99 4.58
C ARG A 164 -20.37 11.01 3.48
N LYS A 165 -19.42 10.22 3.02
CA LYS A 165 -19.65 9.18 2.01
C LYS A 165 -20.31 7.97 2.65
N ASN A 166 -21.47 7.58 2.18
CA ASN A 166 -22.14 6.34 2.59
C ASN A 166 -21.24 5.14 2.30
N THR A 167 -20.90 4.39 3.33
CA THR A 167 -19.85 3.38 3.24
C THR A 167 -20.38 2.01 3.65
N LEU A 168 -20.15 1.01 2.80
CA LEU A 168 -20.34 -0.41 3.07
C LEU A 168 -19.01 -1.04 3.48
N ILE A 169 -19.01 -1.85 4.54
CA ILE A 169 -17.84 -2.61 4.97
C ILE A 169 -18.00 -4.07 4.55
N ILE A 170 -16.97 -4.63 3.93
CA ILE A 170 -16.91 -6.07 3.61
C ILE A 170 -16.01 -6.75 4.63
N GLY A 171 -16.62 -7.56 5.50
CA GLY A 171 -15.96 -8.27 6.59
C GLY A 171 -16.23 -7.65 7.98
N GLY A 172 -16.96 -8.38 8.82
CA GLY A 172 -17.26 -8.04 10.23
C GLY A 172 -16.35 -8.79 11.22
N GLY A 173 -15.08 -9.01 10.86
CA GLY A 173 -14.06 -9.57 11.75
C GLY A 173 -13.28 -8.48 12.49
N GLN A 174 -12.14 -8.85 13.10
CA GLN A 174 -11.31 -7.93 13.87
C GLN A 174 -10.87 -6.69 13.08
N SER A 175 -10.46 -6.86 11.81
CA SER A 175 -10.07 -5.73 10.95
C SER A 175 -11.26 -4.82 10.63
N GLY A 176 -12.47 -5.43 10.42
CA GLY A 176 -13.72 -4.68 10.21
C GLY A 176 -14.10 -3.88 11.45
N ASP A 177 -14.01 -4.47 12.64
CA ASP A 177 -14.27 -3.82 13.93
C ASP A 177 -13.37 -2.58 14.13
N THR A 178 -12.06 -2.76 13.94
CA THR A 178 -11.09 -1.66 14.06
C THR A 178 -11.38 -0.54 13.06
N ILE A 179 -11.62 -0.88 11.78
CA ILE A 179 -11.86 0.13 10.76
C ILE A 179 -13.17 0.89 11.02
N ILE A 180 -14.23 0.22 11.48
CA ILE A 180 -15.51 0.86 11.81
C ILE A 180 -15.31 1.88 12.94
N GLU A 181 -14.57 1.51 14.01
CA GLU A 181 -14.25 2.43 15.11
C GLU A 181 -13.53 3.69 14.59
N GLU A 182 -12.57 3.52 13.69
CA GLU A 182 -11.82 4.64 13.11
C GLU A 182 -12.67 5.49 12.16
N LEU A 183 -13.51 4.87 11.32
CA LEU A 183 -14.38 5.58 10.38
C LEU A 183 -15.53 6.33 11.07
N GLN A 184 -15.95 5.90 12.26
CA GLN A 184 -16.95 6.60 13.07
C GLN A 184 -16.40 7.86 13.75
N ARG A 185 -15.09 8.07 13.78
CA ARG A 185 -14.49 9.29 14.36
C ARG A 185 -15.04 10.56 13.68
N PRO A 186 -15.21 11.67 14.43
CA PRO A 186 -15.77 12.90 13.87
C PRO A 186 -15.02 13.49 12.68
N GLU A 187 -13.72 13.21 12.58
CA GLU A 187 -12.82 13.68 11.53
C GLU A 187 -12.96 12.90 10.22
N SER A 188 -13.60 11.72 10.25
CA SER A 188 -13.75 10.85 9.08
C SER A 188 -14.72 11.43 8.06
N ILE A 189 -14.37 11.30 6.79
CA ILE A 189 -15.25 11.62 5.65
C ILE A 189 -16.19 10.46 5.29
N TYR A 190 -16.02 9.30 5.91
CA TYR A 190 -16.79 8.08 5.65
C TYR A 190 -17.87 7.90 6.71
N ASN A 191 -19.02 7.34 6.30
CA ASN A 191 -20.17 7.02 7.15
C ASN A 191 -20.50 5.54 6.98
N PRO A 192 -19.98 4.64 7.81
CA PRO A 192 -20.30 3.22 7.73
C PRO A 192 -21.78 2.99 8.07
N LEU A 193 -22.56 2.43 7.13
CA LEU A 193 -24.00 2.20 7.27
C LEU A 193 -24.37 0.75 7.49
N CYS A 194 -23.61 -0.18 6.91
CA CYS A 194 -23.88 -1.61 6.97
C CYS A 194 -22.63 -2.43 6.69
N ILE A 195 -22.70 -3.72 7.03
CA ILE A 195 -21.61 -4.70 6.85
C ILE A 195 -22.16 -5.89 6.07
N LEU A 196 -21.34 -6.45 5.16
CA LEU A 196 -21.54 -7.77 4.58
C LEU A 196 -20.44 -8.71 5.09
N ASP A 197 -20.83 -9.90 5.56
CA ASP A 197 -19.91 -10.94 6.03
C ASP A 197 -20.48 -12.32 5.65
N ASP A 198 -19.63 -13.21 5.12
CA ASP A 198 -20.06 -14.55 4.69
C ASP A 198 -20.30 -15.53 5.85
N ASP A 199 -19.89 -15.14 7.07
CA ASP A 199 -20.12 -15.93 8.28
C ASP A 199 -21.59 -15.80 8.71
N ARG A 200 -22.35 -16.90 8.57
CA ARG A 200 -23.78 -16.96 8.88
C ARG A 200 -24.10 -16.70 10.35
N ASP A 201 -23.17 -17.02 11.26
CA ASP A 201 -23.36 -16.85 12.70
C ASP A 201 -23.33 -15.39 13.14
N LYS A 202 -22.84 -14.51 12.28
CA LYS A 202 -22.77 -13.06 12.52
C LYS A 202 -23.97 -12.29 11.95
N LEU A 203 -24.79 -12.90 11.11
CA LEU A 203 -25.91 -12.23 10.45
C LEU A 203 -26.88 -11.61 11.48
N GLY A 204 -27.25 -10.34 11.28
CA GLY A 204 -28.13 -9.57 12.17
C GLY A 204 -27.44 -9.10 13.46
N ARG A 205 -26.14 -9.38 13.66
CA ARG A 205 -25.38 -8.86 14.81
C ARG A 205 -24.82 -7.47 14.50
N LEU A 206 -24.48 -6.76 15.56
CA LEU A 206 -23.89 -5.42 15.48
C LEU A 206 -22.38 -5.49 15.76
N VAL A 207 -21.59 -4.81 14.92
CA VAL A 207 -20.16 -4.56 15.13
C VAL A 207 -19.99 -3.04 15.27
N ASN A 208 -19.56 -2.57 16.44
CA ASN A 208 -19.51 -1.14 16.79
C ASN A 208 -20.78 -0.34 16.43
N GLY A 209 -21.96 -0.99 16.65
CA GLY A 209 -23.26 -0.37 16.38
C GLY A 209 -23.73 -0.43 14.92
N ILE A 210 -22.95 -1.04 14.00
CA ILE A 210 -23.31 -1.23 12.59
C ILE A 210 -23.77 -2.67 12.36
N GLU A 211 -24.91 -2.84 11.68
CA GLU A 211 -25.53 -4.14 11.45
C GLU A 211 -24.87 -4.93 10.31
N ILE A 212 -24.71 -6.25 10.50
CA ILE A 212 -24.35 -7.20 9.45
C ILE A 212 -25.63 -7.60 8.73
N VAL A 213 -25.89 -7.00 7.57
CA VAL A 213 -27.17 -7.10 6.85
C VAL A 213 -27.26 -8.30 5.89
N GLY A 214 -26.14 -8.98 5.62
CA GLY A 214 -26.10 -10.13 4.72
C GLY A 214 -24.70 -10.63 4.43
N ASN A 215 -24.64 -11.62 3.53
CA ASN A 215 -23.41 -12.09 2.91
C ASN A 215 -23.10 -11.29 1.62
N ILE A 216 -21.96 -11.60 1.00
CA ILE A 216 -21.50 -10.88 -0.22
C ILE A 216 -22.45 -11.05 -1.40
N ASP A 217 -23.31 -12.09 -1.42
CA ASP A 217 -24.28 -12.30 -2.49
C ASP A 217 -25.36 -11.20 -2.56
N LYS A 218 -25.57 -10.48 -1.45
CA LYS A 218 -26.50 -9.34 -1.37
C LYS A 218 -25.87 -8.00 -1.71
N LEU A 219 -24.67 -7.99 -2.30
CA LEU A 219 -23.89 -6.78 -2.56
C LEU A 219 -24.70 -5.73 -3.34
N GLU A 220 -25.23 -6.10 -4.49
CA GLU A 220 -25.89 -5.16 -5.41
C GLU A 220 -27.19 -4.61 -4.82
N GLU A 221 -27.94 -5.46 -4.10
CA GLU A 221 -29.14 -5.06 -3.36
C GLU A 221 -28.78 -4.06 -2.24
N THR A 222 -27.72 -4.36 -1.47
CA THR A 222 -27.26 -3.54 -0.35
C THR A 222 -26.77 -2.17 -0.83
N VAL A 223 -25.98 -2.13 -1.90
CA VAL A 223 -25.49 -0.89 -2.51
C VAL A 223 -26.63 0.03 -2.89
N LYS A 224 -27.68 -0.49 -3.54
CA LYS A 224 -28.86 0.28 -3.93
C LYS A 224 -29.70 0.71 -2.73
N LYS A 225 -29.96 -0.21 -1.79
CA LYS A 225 -30.82 0.04 -0.61
C LYS A 225 -30.29 1.14 0.30
N TYR A 226 -28.97 1.18 0.51
CA TYR A 226 -28.33 2.12 1.43
C TYR A 226 -27.64 3.30 0.72
N ASP A 227 -27.84 3.46 -0.60
CA ASP A 227 -27.18 4.50 -1.43
C ASP A 227 -25.68 4.60 -1.16
N ILE A 228 -25.00 3.46 -1.31
CA ILE A 228 -23.57 3.32 -1.02
C ILE A 228 -22.72 3.98 -2.11
N ASN A 229 -21.80 4.85 -1.69
CA ASN A 229 -20.83 5.49 -2.60
C ASN A 229 -19.44 4.88 -2.47
N THR A 230 -19.13 4.32 -1.30
CA THR A 230 -17.80 3.76 -1.03
C THR A 230 -17.92 2.37 -0.41
N ILE A 231 -17.07 1.46 -0.82
CA ILE A 231 -16.96 0.11 -0.25
C ILE A 231 -15.56 -0.04 0.34
N VAL A 232 -15.47 -0.51 1.59
CA VAL A 232 -14.19 -0.83 2.24
C VAL A 232 -14.06 -2.33 2.38
N PHE A 233 -13.08 -2.92 1.71
CA PHE A 233 -12.75 -4.33 1.85
C PHE A 233 -11.83 -4.54 3.06
N ALA A 234 -12.37 -5.14 4.14
CA ALA A 234 -11.73 -5.28 5.44
C ALA A 234 -11.42 -6.74 5.81
N ILE A 235 -11.03 -7.58 4.83
CA ILE A 235 -10.64 -8.98 5.05
C ILE A 235 -9.20 -9.20 4.53
N PRO A 236 -8.17 -8.72 5.23
CA PRO A 236 -6.78 -8.83 4.77
C PRO A 236 -6.25 -10.27 4.77
N SER A 237 -6.92 -11.20 5.46
CA SER A 237 -6.55 -12.62 5.52
C SER A 237 -7.21 -13.50 4.45
N MET A 238 -8.04 -12.92 3.55
CA MET A 238 -8.73 -13.70 2.53
C MET A 238 -7.73 -14.29 1.51
N PRO A 239 -7.83 -15.60 1.17
CA PRO A 239 -7.02 -16.21 0.12
C PRO A 239 -7.16 -15.48 -1.22
N LEU A 240 -6.06 -15.38 -1.96
CA LEU A 240 -5.93 -14.56 -3.15
C LEU A 240 -7.01 -14.83 -4.21
N ASP A 241 -7.27 -16.11 -4.54
CA ASP A 241 -8.25 -16.50 -5.56
C ASP A 241 -9.67 -16.04 -5.22
N LYS A 242 -10.05 -16.13 -3.94
CA LYS A 242 -11.35 -15.65 -3.46
C LYS A 242 -11.37 -14.13 -3.43
N ARG A 243 -10.30 -13.52 -2.94
CA ARG A 243 -10.14 -12.06 -2.85
C ARG A 243 -10.29 -11.39 -4.22
N THR A 244 -9.60 -11.89 -5.23
CA THR A 244 -9.65 -11.37 -6.60
C THR A 244 -11.09 -11.41 -7.15
N LYS A 245 -11.81 -12.51 -6.94
CA LYS A 245 -13.22 -12.64 -7.37
C LYS A 245 -14.11 -11.61 -6.66
N VAL A 246 -13.93 -11.46 -5.35
CA VAL A 246 -14.69 -10.50 -4.56
C VAL A 246 -14.36 -9.07 -5.01
N LEU A 247 -13.09 -8.70 -5.13
CA LEU A 247 -12.69 -7.34 -5.53
C LEU A 247 -13.17 -6.98 -6.93
N ASN A 248 -13.13 -7.92 -7.89
CA ASN A 248 -13.72 -7.71 -9.21
C ASN A 248 -15.23 -7.42 -9.12
N ARG A 249 -15.97 -8.20 -8.32
CA ARG A 249 -17.40 -7.97 -8.10
C ARG A 249 -17.68 -6.64 -7.41
N LEU A 250 -16.86 -6.24 -6.41
CA LEU A 250 -16.97 -4.91 -5.80
C LEU A 250 -16.76 -3.80 -6.83
N ASN A 251 -15.76 -3.96 -7.71
CA ASN A 251 -15.46 -2.99 -8.78
C ASN A 251 -16.61 -2.88 -9.81
N GLU A 252 -17.37 -3.97 -10.05
CA GLU A 252 -18.53 -3.98 -10.94
C GLU A 252 -19.70 -3.11 -10.43
N THR A 253 -19.76 -2.81 -9.13
CA THR A 253 -20.82 -1.95 -8.56
C THR A 253 -20.70 -0.48 -8.96
N GLY A 254 -19.56 -0.03 -9.46
CA GLY A 254 -19.26 1.38 -9.76
C GLY A 254 -19.02 2.25 -8.52
N CYS A 255 -19.02 1.70 -7.31
CA CYS A 255 -18.65 2.40 -6.09
C CYS A 255 -17.14 2.58 -5.98
N HIS A 256 -16.69 3.59 -5.23
CA HIS A 256 -15.28 3.70 -4.86
C HIS A 256 -14.88 2.55 -3.94
N VAL A 257 -13.98 1.68 -4.38
CA VAL A 257 -13.51 0.54 -3.60
C VAL A 257 -12.17 0.89 -2.94
N LYS A 258 -12.12 0.74 -1.61
CA LYS A 258 -10.90 0.84 -0.81
C LYS A 258 -10.55 -0.50 -0.20
N VAL A 259 -9.26 -0.77 -0.11
CA VAL A 259 -8.74 -2.01 0.46
C VAL A 259 -7.82 -1.72 1.64
N ILE A 260 -7.88 -2.58 2.64
CA ILE A 260 -6.87 -2.65 3.70
C ILE A 260 -5.72 -3.51 3.16
N PRO A 261 -4.46 -3.11 3.30
CA PRO A 261 -3.30 -3.92 2.91
C PRO A 261 -3.31 -5.31 3.57
N PHE A 262 -2.56 -6.26 3.01
CA PHE A 262 -2.37 -7.57 3.63
C PHE A 262 -1.79 -7.45 5.04
N ILE A 263 -2.07 -8.44 5.91
CA ILE A 263 -1.51 -8.50 7.28
C ILE A 263 0.01 -8.35 7.27
N ALA A 264 0.69 -8.90 6.25
CA ALA A 264 2.13 -8.82 6.09
C ALA A 264 2.67 -7.42 5.76
N ASP A 265 1.83 -6.55 5.22
CA ASP A 265 2.16 -5.19 4.78
C ASP A 265 1.62 -4.12 5.75
N LEU A 266 0.88 -4.54 6.80
CA LEU A 266 0.36 -3.63 7.82
C LEU A 266 1.49 -3.11 8.71
N VAL A 267 1.56 -1.79 8.85
CA VAL A 267 2.50 -1.13 9.77
C VAL A 267 1.84 -1.01 11.14
N ASN A 268 2.45 -1.61 12.16
CA ASN A 268 1.86 -1.80 13.50
C ASN A 268 1.56 -0.51 14.28
N ASP A 269 2.15 0.63 13.94
CA ASP A 269 2.02 1.89 14.69
C ASP A 269 1.17 2.96 13.96
N ILE A 270 0.52 2.61 12.85
CA ILE A 270 -0.29 3.53 12.06
C ILE A 270 -1.76 3.08 12.10
N ASP A 271 -2.68 4.04 12.32
CA ASP A 271 -4.13 3.78 12.27
C ASP A 271 -4.51 3.08 10.96
N MET A 272 -5.34 2.05 11.05
CA MET A 272 -5.70 1.19 9.90
C MET A 272 -6.43 1.98 8.79
N ALA A 273 -7.23 2.99 9.17
CA ALA A 273 -7.89 3.88 8.20
C ALA A 273 -6.89 4.75 7.41
N GLN A 274 -5.72 5.06 7.97
CA GLN A 274 -4.66 5.78 7.26
C GLN A 274 -3.91 4.86 6.28
N GLN A 275 -3.97 3.56 6.48
CA GLN A 275 -3.38 2.56 5.59
C GLN A 275 -4.35 2.13 4.48
N MET A 276 -5.63 2.52 4.54
CA MET A 276 -6.58 2.28 3.46
C MET A 276 -6.12 2.98 2.18
N ARG A 277 -6.02 2.21 1.10
CA ARG A 277 -5.74 2.74 -0.23
C ARG A 277 -6.88 2.43 -1.19
N ASP A 278 -6.94 3.16 -2.28
CA ASP A 278 -7.83 2.80 -3.37
C ASP A 278 -7.40 1.44 -3.96
N ILE A 279 -8.39 0.69 -4.46
CA ILE A 279 -8.10 -0.54 -5.20
C ILE A 279 -7.24 -0.20 -6.41
N ASN A 280 -6.24 -1.02 -6.68
CA ASN A 280 -5.43 -0.89 -7.88
C ASN A 280 -5.65 -2.09 -8.82
N ILE A 281 -5.10 -2.00 -10.02
CA ILE A 281 -5.27 -3.05 -11.03
C ILE A 281 -4.59 -4.36 -10.61
N ASP A 282 -3.53 -4.30 -9.81
CA ASP A 282 -2.83 -5.48 -9.30
C ASP A 282 -3.75 -6.32 -8.42
N ASP A 283 -4.60 -5.67 -7.59
CA ASP A 283 -5.59 -6.34 -6.75
C ASP A 283 -6.64 -7.10 -7.57
N LEU A 284 -7.03 -6.53 -8.73
CA LEU A 284 -8.03 -7.12 -9.63
C LEU A 284 -7.48 -8.26 -10.48
N LEU A 285 -6.17 -8.27 -10.74
CA LEU A 285 -5.51 -9.31 -11.51
C LEU A 285 -5.01 -10.48 -10.66
N GLY A 286 -5.20 -10.42 -9.35
CA GLY A 286 -4.85 -11.50 -8.44
C GLY A 286 -3.33 -11.76 -8.39
N ARG A 287 -2.54 -10.70 -8.36
CA ARG A 287 -1.09 -10.80 -8.22
C ARG A 287 -0.69 -10.62 -6.76
N GLU A 288 0.01 -11.60 -6.23
CA GLU A 288 0.60 -11.51 -4.90
C GLU A 288 1.87 -10.68 -4.93
N THR A 289 2.09 -9.91 -3.86
CA THR A 289 3.42 -9.42 -3.52
C THR A 289 4.24 -10.62 -3.05
N ILE A 290 4.93 -11.30 -3.96
CA ILE A 290 5.65 -12.53 -3.65
C ILE A 290 6.91 -12.15 -2.87
N ARG A 291 7.04 -12.68 -1.65
CA ARG A 291 8.31 -12.69 -0.91
C ARG A 291 9.09 -13.90 -1.37
N PHE A 292 10.05 -13.66 -2.26
CA PHE A 292 10.96 -14.70 -2.72
C PHE A 292 12.03 -15.02 -1.69
N ASP A 293 12.69 -16.19 -1.87
CA ASP A 293 13.87 -16.56 -1.12
C ASP A 293 14.92 -15.45 -1.21
N ASN A 294 15.04 -14.73 -0.11
CA ASN A 294 15.91 -13.57 0.00
C ASN A 294 17.39 -13.98 0.14
N GLN A 295 17.67 -15.26 0.39
CA GLN A 295 19.02 -15.71 0.72
C GLN A 295 19.91 -15.78 -0.52
N SER A 296 19.48 -16.44 -1.60
CA SER A 296 20.27 -16.58 -2.83
C SER A 296 20.55 -15.24 -3.51
N VAL A 297 19.56 -14.31 -3.47
CA VAL A 297 19.74 -12.95 -3.99
C VAL A 297 20.66 -12.14 -3.08
N SER A 298 20.54 -12.27 -1.78
CA SER A 298 21.43 -11.61 -0.82
C SER A 298 22.88 -12.09 -1.00
N GLU A 299 23.11 -13.38 -1.18
CA GLU A 299 24.44 -13.93 -1.46
C GLU A 299 25.03 -13.41 -2.77
N LEU A 300 24.19 -13.21 -3.79
CA LEU A 300 24.63 -12.60 -5.05
C LEU A 300 25.09 -11.15 -4.88
N VAL A 301 24.27 -10.31 -4.20
CA VAL A 301 24.36 -8.85 -4.25
C VAL A 301 25.13 -8.25 -3.08
N LYS A 302 25.03 -8.86 -1.88
CA LYS A 302 25.56 -8.29 -0.65
C LYS A 302 27.07 -8.05 -0.71
N GLY A 303 27.47 -6.82 -0.44
CA GLY A 303 28.87 -6.40 -0.44
C GLY A 303 29.49 -6.23 -1.83
N LYS A 304 28.71 -6.37 -2.91
CA LYS A 304 29.14 -6.26 -4.31
C LYS A 304 28.99 -4.85 -4.87
N VAL A 305 29.79 -4.55 -5.89
CA VAL A 305 29.66 -3.37 -6.73
C VAL A 305 28.74 -3.72 -7.91
N VAL A 306 27.53 -3.15 -7.92
CA VAL A 306 26.50 -3.50 -8.90
C VAL A 306 26.21 -2.32 -9.81
N MET A 307 26.19 -2.55 -11.12
CA MET A 307 25.81 -1.58 -12.14
C MET A 307 24.44 -1.94 -12.73
N VAL A 308 23.57 -0.96 -12.88
CA VAL A 308 22.28 -1.09 -13.56
C VAL A 308 22.26 -0.12 -14.74
N THR A 309 22.27 -0.64 -15.97
CA THR A 309 22.07 0.18 -17.17
C THR A 309 20.60 0.30 -17.48
N GLY A 310 20.16 1.46 -17.95
CA GLY A 310 18.74 1.79 -18.04
C GLY A 310 18.09 1.95 -16.67
N GLY A 311 18.88 2.41 -15.68
CA GLY A 311 18.47 2.47 -14.27
C GLY A 311 17.40 3.51 -13.96
N GLY A 312 17.18 4.51 -14.81
CA GLY A 312 16.06 5.45 -14.75
C GLY A 312 14.74 4.89 -15.29
N GLY A 313 14.76 3.76 -16.01
CA GLY A 313 13.56 3.09 -16.54
C GLY A 313 12.76 2.39 -15.44
N SER A 314 11.53 1.94 -15.80
CA SER A 314 10.62 1.28 -14.84
C SER A 314 11.20 0.02 -14.19
N ILE A 315 11.85 -0.85 -14.98
CA ILE A 315 12.51 -2.07 -14.47
C ILE A 315 13.83 -1.70 -13.78
N GLY A 316 14.62 -0.81 -14.40
CA GLY A 316 15.93 -0.42 -13.87
C GLY A 316 15.84 0.27 -12.51
N SER A 317 14.88 1.17 -12.32
CA SER A 317 14.67 1.84 -11.04
C SER A 317 14.26 0.86 -9.92
N GLU A 318 13.44 -0.12 -10.23
CA GLU A 318 13.07 -1.16 -9.26
C GLU A 318 14.24 -2.11 -8.97
N LEU A 319 15.06 -2.46 -9.99
CA LEU A 319 16.33 -3.16 -9.76
C LEU A 319 17.20 -2.37 -8.78
N CYS A 320 17.35 -1.06 -8.95
CA CYS A 320 18.13 -0.21 -8.05
C CYS A 320 17.58 -0.26 -6.60
N ARG A 321 16.24 -0.20 -6.42
CA ARG A 321 15.60 -0.30 -5.10
C ARG A 321 15.89 -1.62 -4.41
N GLN A 322 15.69 -2.73 -5.11
CA GLN A 322 15.85 -4.05 -4.53
C GLN A 322 17.33 -4.39 -4.30
N ILE A 323 18.22 -4.11 -5.26
CA ILE A 323 19.67 -4.33 -5.13
C ILE A 323 20.22 -3.61 -3.90
N TRP A 324 19.84 -2.35 -3.71
CA TRP A 324 20.27 -1.63 -2.52
C TRP A 324 19.72 -2.24 -1.24
N ALA A 325 18.45 -2.63 -1.23
CA ALA A 325 17.82 -3.28 -0.07
C ALA A 325 18.48 -4.62 0.32
N TYR A 326 19.06 -5.34 -0.66
CA TYR A 326 19.83 -6.57 -0.43
C TYR A 326 21.28 -6.32 0.02
N GLY A 327 21.70 -5.06 0.20
CA GLY A 327 22.97 -4.69 0.80
C GLY A 327 24.16 -4.66 -0.18
N ALA A 328 23.94 -4.20 -1.40
CA ALA A 328 25.04 -3.87 -2.33
C ALA A 328 26.02 -2.90 -1.65
N LYS A 329 27.32 -3.09 -1.88
CA LYS A 329 28.38 -2.19 -1.40
C LYS A 329 28.34 -0.84 -2.12
N ARG A 330 28.16 -0.89 -3.44
CA ARG A 330 28.07 0.26 -4.32
C ARG A 330 27.02 -0.01 -5.39
N LEU A 331 26.22 1.00 -5.71
CA LEU A 331 25.25 0.96 -6.79
C LEU A 331 25.59 2.04 -7.82
N ILE A 332 25.74 1.65 -9.09
CA ILE A 332 25.97 2.54 -10.22
C ILE A 332 24.74 2.50 -11.11
N ILE A 333 24.08 3.63 -11.27
CA ILE A 333 22.94 3.84 -12.16
C ILE A 333 23.49 4.45 -13.45
N VAL A 334 23.35 3.76 -14.57
CA VAL A 334 23.75 4.26 -15.89
C VAL A 334 22.50 4.44 -16.73
N ASP A 335 22.25 5.66 -17.18
CA ASP A 335 21.14 5.96 -18.08
C ASP A 335 21.46 7.18 -18.95
N VAL A 336 20.79 7.32 -20.08
CA VAL A 336 20.88 8.50 -20.94
C VAL A 336 19.90 9.59 -20.52
N TYR A 337 18.82 9.23 -19.84
CA TYR A 337 17.75 10.15 -19.45
C TYR A 337 17.91 10.63 -18.00
N GLU A 338 18.35 11.91 -17.86
CA GLU A 338 18.72 12.50 -16.56
C GLU A 338 17.57 12.56 -15.55
N ASN A 339 16.35 12.94 -15.98
CA ASN A 339 15.26 13.24 -15.04
C ASN A 339 14.88 12.04 -14.19
N THR A 340 14.57 10.90 -14.81
CA THR A 340 14.20 9.69 -14.06
C THR A 340 15.38 9.07 -13.32
N THR A 341 16.60 9.27 -13.81
CA THR A 341 17.83 8.88 -13.10
C THR A 341 18.01 9.71 -11.82
N TYR A 342 17.77 11.00 -11.91
CA TYR A 342 17.78 11.89 -10.75
C TYR A 342 16.68 11.51 -9.73
N ASP A 343 15.46 11.20 -10.20
CA ASP A 343 14.35 10.82 -9.33
C ASP A 343 14.68 9.59 -8.50
N ILE A 344 15.17 8.50 -9.12
CA ILE A 344 15.54 7.28 -8.38
C ILE A 344 16.74 7.52 -7.45
N GLN A 345 17.71 8.32 -7.86
CA GLN A 345 18.82 8.69 -7.00
C GLN A 345 18.33 9.42 -5.75
N GLN A 346 17.48 10.44 -5.90
CA GLN A 346 16.93 11.20 -4.78
C GLN A 346 16.02 10.36 -3.88
N GLU A 347 15.28 9.42 -4.46
CA GLU A 347 14.47 8.48 -3.69
C GLU A 347 15.34 7.63 -2.75
N LEU A 348 16.40 7.03 -3.28
CA LEU A 348 17.32 6.19 -2.50
C LEU A 348 18.06 6.99 -1.43
N LEU A 349 18.56 8.19 -1.77
CA LEU A 349 19.22 9.10 -0.83
C LEU A 349 18.29 9.54 0.31
N ARG A 350 17.01 9.79 0.04
CA ARG A 350 16.01 10.14 1.08
C ARG A 350 15.71 8.97 1.99
N LYS A 351 15.62 7.75 1.43
CA LYS A 351 15.24 6.55 2.17
C LYS A 351 16.38 6.01 3.05
N TYR A 352 17.61 6.02 2.53
CA TYR A 352 18.75 5.35 3.17
C TYR A 352 19.83 6.29 3.70
N GLY A 353 19.68 7.60 3.49
CA GLY A 353 20.65 8.62 3.91
C GLY A 353 21.58 9.06 2.77
N ARG A 354 22.31 10.16 3.00
CA ARG A 354 23.19 10.76 1.97
C ARG A 354 24.55 10.10 1.86
N ASP A 355 24.93 9.29 2.85
CA ASP A 355 26.28 8.69 2.93
C ASP A 355 26.36 7.32 2.24
N ILE A 356 25.34 6.95 1.44
CA ILE A 356 25.32 5.71 0.68
C ILE A 356 26.25 5.79 -0.55
N ASP A 357 26.91 4.71 -0.88
CA ASP A 357 27.83 4.62 -2.03
C ASP A 357 27.05 4.42 -3.34
N LEU A 358 26.36 5.49 -3.80
CA LEU A 358 25.45 5.54 -4.93
C LEU A 358 25.94 6.55 -5.97
N PHE A 359 26.09 6.11 -7.22
CA PHE A 359 26.50 6.94 -8.35
C PHE A 359 25.45 6.92 -9.45
N ALA A 360 25.22 8.07 -10.05
CA ALA A 360 24.38 8.22 -11.24
C ALA A 360 25.26 8.76 -12.38
N GLU A 361 25.41 7.95 -13.42
CA GLU A 361 26.23 8.23 -14.59
C GLU A 361 25.32 8.45 -15.80
N ILE A 362 25.31 9.66 -16.34
CA ILE A 362 24.49 9.99 -17.53
C ILE A 362 25.32 9.70 -18.77
N VAL A 363 25.21 8.43 -19.22
CA VAL A 363 26.03 7.89 -20.33
C VAL A 363 25.14 6.99 -21.20
N SER A 364 25.29 7.17 -22.53
CA SER A 364 24.69 6.27 -23.51
C SER A 364 25.49 4.98 -23.64
N ILE A 365 24.78 3.83 -23.63
CA ILE A 365 25.40 2.53 -23.92
C ILE A 365 25.95 2.42 -25.35
N THR A 366 25.53 3.30 -26.25
CA THR A 366 26.06 3.35 -27.62
C THR A 366 27.43 4.02 -27.69
N ASP A 367 27.79 4.85 -26.70
CA ASP A 367 29.11 5.45 -26.57
C ASP A 367 30.03 4.54 -25.75
N LYS A 368 30.75 3.66 -26.47
CA LYS A 368 31.66 2.70 -25.85
C LYS A 368 32.80 3.37 -25.07
N GLY A 369 33.28 4.54 -25.55
CA GLY A 369 34.40 5.24 -24.92
C GLY A 369 34.03 5.85 -23.58
N GLU A 370 32.88 6.54 -23.49
CA GLU A 370 32.41 7.09 -22.24
C GLU A 370 31.95 5.98 -21.27
N LEU A 371 31.28 4.94 -21.79
CA LEU A 371 30.91 3.79 -20.98
C LEU A 371 32.12 3.08 -20.38
N GLU A 372 33.23 2.95 -21.12
CA GLU A 372 34.45 2.33 -20.62
C GLU A 372 35.07 3.10 -19.45
N LYS A 373 34.97 4.44 -19.42
CA LYS A 373 35.42 5.25 -18.28
C LYS A 373 34.66 4.89 -17.02
N VAL A 374 33.34 4.62 -17.12
CA VAL A 374 32.50 4.18 -16.01
C VAL A 374 32.99 2.83 -15.46
N PHE A 375 33.33 1.86 -16.36
CA PHE A 375 33.90 0.58 -15.94
C PHE A 375 35.25 0.72 -15.23
N ILE A 376 36.13 1.59 -15.72
CA ILE A 376 37.45 1.84 -15.12
C ILE A 376 37.28 2.45 -13.71
N GLN A 377 36.41 3.44 -13.60
CA GLN A 377 36.16 4.17 -12.35
C GLN A 377 35.52 3.31 -11.26
N HIS A 378 34.49 2.57 -11.60
CA HIS A 378 33.66 1.90 -10.61
C HIS A 378 33.94 0.40 -10.45
N LYS A 379 34.52 -0.25 -11.46
CA LYS A 379 34.87 -1.67 -11.49
C LYS A 379 33.69 -2.58 -11.06
N PRO A 380 32.57 -2.57 -11.82
CA PRO A 380 31.40 -3.33 -11.46
C PRO A 380 31.71 -4.83 -11.44
N GLU A 381 31.19 -5.52 -10.43
CA GLU A 381 31.28 -6.97 -10.27
C GLU A 381 30.06 -7.66 -10.89
N ILE A 382 28.89 -6.99 -10.83
CA ILE A 382 27.62 -7.50 -11.37
C ILE A 382 26.95 -6.41 -12.21
N ILE A 383 26.40 -6.79 -13.35
CA ILE A 383 25.67 -5.88 -14.24
C ILE A 383 24.26 -6.42 -14.49
N PHE A 384 23.25 -5.58 -14.24
CA PHE A 384 21.90 -5.79 -14.73
C PHE A 384 21.65 -4.81 -15.88
N HIS A 385 21.43 -5.37 -17.07
CA HIS A 385 21.31 -4.60 -18.31
C HIS A 385 19.84 -4.46 -18.71
N ALA A 386 19.22 -3.32 -18.35
CA ALA A 386 17.83 -2.99 -18.65
C ALA A 386 17.69 -1.84 -19.69
N ALA A 387 18.80 -1.31 -20.19
CA ALA A 387 18.80 -0.27 -21.22
C ALA A 387 18.37 -0.85 -22.56
N ALA A 388 17.24 -0.38 -23.10
CA ALA A 388 16.77 -0.72 -24.43
C ALA A 388 15.62 0.21 -24.86
N HIS A 389 15.48 0.45 -26.16
CA HIS A 389 14.28 1.00 -26.74
C HIS A 389 13.21 -0.08 -26.85
N LYS A 390 12.01 0.15 -26.26
CA LYS A 390 10.97 -0.88 -26.09
C LYS A 390 9.67 -0.63 -26.87
N HIS A 391 9.44 0.60 -27.34
CA HIS A 391 8.18 0.96 -28.00
C HIS A 391 8.13 0.46 -29.43
N VAL A 392 7.36 -0.62 -29.66
CA VAL A 392 7.25 -1.26 -30.96
C VAL A 392 6.90 -0.27 -32.08
N PRO A 393 5.87 0.60 -31.98
CA PRO A 393 5.52 1.51 -33.08
C PRO A 393 6.65 2.48 -33.45
N LEU A 394 7.44 2.94 -32.48
CA LEU A 394 8.57 3.85 -32.74
C LEU A 394 9.73 3.10 -33.39
N MET A 395 10.00 1.88 -32.94
CA MET A 395 11.11 1.09 -33.51
C MET A 395 10.79 0.56 -34.92
N GLU A 396 9.53 0.40 -35.26
CA GLU A 396 9.11 0.15 -36.65
C GLU A 396 9.40 1.33 -37.56
N THR A 397 9.25 2.57 -37.07
CA THR A 397 9.57 3.78 -37.85
C THR A 397 11.07 4.11 -37.87
N GLU A 398 11.81 3.70 -36.82
CA GLU A 398 13.23 3.98 -36.64
C GLU A 398 14.05 2.70 -36.39
N PRO A 399 14.11 1.78 -37.37
CA PRO A 399 14.80 0.51 -37.19
C PRO A 399 16.33 0.68 -37.02
N VAL A 400 16.93 1.68 -37.63
CA VAL A 400 18.36 1.99 -37.49
C VAL A 400 18.70 2.33 -36.04
N GLU A 401 17.88 3.16 -35.39
CA GLU A 401 18.07 3.52 -33.99
C GLU A 401 17.83 2.34 -33.06
N ALA A 402 16.80 1.52 -33.36
CA ALA A 402 16.57 0.29 -32.64
C ALA A 402 17.79 -0.64 -32.64
N VAL A 403 18.43 -0.81 -33.78
CA VAL A 403 19.64 -1.64 -33.94
C VAL A 403 20.83 -1.02 -33.22
N LYS A 404 21.09 0.28 -33.43
CA LYS A 404 22.23 0.99 -32.78
C LYS A 404 22.14 0.89 -31.27
N ASN A 405 20.97 1.21 -30.71
CA ASN A 405 20.80 1.20 -29.26
C ASN A 405 20.72 -0.21 -28.69
N ASN A 406 19.81 -1.05 -29.21
CA ASN A 406 19.55 -2.35 -28.59
C ASN A 406 20.66 -3.36 -28.88
N ILE A 407 21.09 -3.51 -30.14
CA ILE A 407 22.10 -4.50 -30.51
C ILE A 407 23.51 -4.01 -30.19
N PHE A 408 23.94 -2.87 -30.75
CA PHE A 408 25.31 -2.40 -30.57
C PHE A 408 25.56 -1.80 -29.21
N GLY A 409 24.54 -1.15 -28.61
CA GLY A 409 24.61 -0.74 -27.20
C GLY A 409 24.79 -1.94 -26.26
N THR A 410 24.02 -3.02 -26.44
CA THR A 410 24.20 -4.27 -25.68
C THR A 410 25.58 -4.89 -25.93
N LEU A 411 26.04 -4.93 -27.20
CA LEU A 411 27.36 -5.48 -27.55
C LEU A 411 28.49 -4.71 -26.84
N ASN A 412 28.41 -3.38 -26.78
CA ASN A 412 29.38 -2.57 -26.05
C ASN A 412 29.45 -2.93 -24.56
N VAL A 413 28.29 -3.02 -23.89
CA VAL A 413 28.25 -3.37 -22.45
C VAL A 413 28.80 -4.76 -22.22
N VAL A 414 28.43 -5.74 -23.07
CA VAL A 414 28.85 -7.15 -22.98
C VAL A 414 30.35 -7.29 -23.19
N GLU A 415 30.92 -6.61 -24.20
CA GLU A 415 32.38 -6.63 -24.48
C GLU A 415 33.18 -6.00 -23.34
N LEU A 416 32.70 -4.88 -22.77
CA LEU A 416 33.31 -4.26 -21.60
C LEU A 416 33.22 -5.14 -20.38
N ALA A 417 32.05 -5.81 -20.15
CA ALA A 417 31.89 -6.76 -19.07
C ALA A 417 32.92 -7.91 -19.16
N ALA A 418 33.11 -8.47 -20.35
CA ALA A 418 34.11 -9.49 -20.59
C ALA A 418 35.56 -8.95 -20.40
N LYS A 419 35.88 -7.77 -20.95
CA LYS A 419 37.19 -7.12 -20.84
C LYS A 419 37.59 -6.87 -19.37
N TYR A 420 36.65 -6.37 -18.57
CA TYR A 420 36.86 -6.03 -17.15
C TYR A 420 36.54 -7.18 -16.18
N LYS A 421 36.22 -8.39 -16.73
CA LYS A 421 36.01 -9.65 -15.97
C LYS A 421 34.92 -9.51 -14.93
N VAL A 422 33.80 -8.86 -15.30
CA VAL A 422 32.58 -8.83 -14.50
C VAL A 422 32.14 -10.24 -14.13
N GLU A 423 31.76 -10.52 -12.90
CA GLU A 423 31.38 -11.86 -12.47
C GLU A 423 30.11 -12.33 -13.17
N ARG A 424 29.08 -11.46 -13.20
CA ARG A 424 27.77 -11.76 -13.79
C ARG A 424 27.21 -10.59 -14.60
N PHE A 425 26.66 -10.94 -15.75
CA PHE A 425 25.94 -10.03 -16.62
C PHE A 425 24.55 -10.57 -16.91
N ILE A 426 23.52 -9.88 -16.45
CA ILE A 426 22.13 -10.29 -16.59
C ILE A 426 21.38 -9.32 -17.47
N MET A 427 20.94 -9.74 -18.66
CA MET A 427 20.20 -8.94 -19.61
C MET A 427 18.68 -9.11 -19.43
N ILE A 428 17.96 -8.01 -19.40
CA ILE A 428 16.49 -8.00 -19.48
C ILE A 428 16.07 -8.27 -20.93
N SER A 429 15.26 -9.30 -21.15
CA SER A 429 14.64 -9.62 -22.45
C SER A 429 13.11 -9.58 -22.38
N THR A 430 12.43 -10.02 -23.43
CA THR A 430 10.99 -9.92 -23.58
C THR A 430 10.41 -11.13 -24.31
N ASP A 431 9.12 -11.41 -24.10
CA ASP A 431 8.30 -12.34 -24.85
C ASP A 431 8.31 -12.07 -26.38
N LYS A 432 8.46 -10.80 -26.76
CA LYS A 432 8.49 -10.36 -28.15
C LYS A 432 9.75 -10.77 -28.92
N ALA A 433 10.78 -11.26 -28.21
CA ALA A 433 11.95 -11.87 -28.82
C ALA A 433 11.68 -13.30 -29.37
N VAL A 434 10.56 -13.90 -29.01
CA VAL A 434 10.12 -15.21 -29.50
C VAL A 434 9.40 -15.06 -30.83
N ASN A 435 9.90 -15.70 -31.90
CA ASN A 435 9.34 -15.59 -33.25
C ASN A 435 8.93 -14.14 -33.57
N PRO A 436 9.89 -13.19 -33.56
CA PRO A 436 9.57 -11.77 -33.60
C PRO A 436 8.85 -11.39 -34.89
N THR A 437 7.80 -10.54 -34.75
CA THR A 437 7.01 -9.98 -35.85
C THR A 437 7.26 -8.48 -35.99
N ASN A 438 8.14 -7.92 -35.19
CA ASN A 438 8.47 -6.51 -35.17
C ASN A 438 9.98 -6.30 -34.92
N VAL A 439 10.48 -5.11 -35.33
CA VAL A 439 11.89 -4.73 -35.24
C VAL A 439 12.39 -4.78 -33.81
N MET A 440 11.63 -4.25 -32.83
CA MET A 440 12.05 -4.24 -31.43
C MET A 440 12.27 -5.68 -30.93
N GLY A 441 11.34 -6.59 -31.18
CA GLY A 441 11.46 -8.01 -30.82
C GLY A 441 12.66 -8.66 -31.52
N ALA A 442 12.88 -8.38 -32.81
CA ALA A 442 14.04 -8.88 -33.56
C ALA A 442 15.36 -8.38 -32.97
N THR A 443 15.47 -7.10 -32.60
CA THR A 443 16.69 -6.58 -31.94
C THR A 443 16.93 -7.25 -30.59
N LYS A 444 15.89 -7.52 -29.78
CA LYS A 444 16.03 -8.21 -28.49
C LYS A 444 16.44 -9.69 -28.69
N ARG A 445 15.90 -10.39 -29.72
CA ARG A 445 16.35 -11.73 -30.06
C ARG A 445 17.82 -11.75 -30.50
N CYS A 446 18.25 -10.75 -31.27
CA CYS A 446 19.66 -10.59 -31.63
C CYS A 446 20.54 -10.40 -30.37
N CYS A 447 20.09 -9.62 -29.39
CA CYS A 447 20.78 -9.46 -28.10
C CYS A 447 20.88 -10.79 -27.33
N GLU A 448 19.83 -11.64 -27.33
CA GLU A 448 19.90 -12.98 -26.74
C GLU A 448 20.97 -13.83 -27.43
N LYS A 449 21.06 -13.77 -28.77
CA LYS A 449 22.13 -14.46 -29.51
C LYS A 449 23.52 -13.92 -29.18
N ILE A 450 23.68 -12.61 -28.89
CA ILE A 450 24.94 -12.05 -28.38
C ILE A 450 25.30 -12.67 -27.03
N ILE A 451 24.35 -12.84 -26.12
CA ILE A 451 24.56 -13.51 -24.83
C ILE A 451 25.00 -14.96 -25.03
N GLU A 452 24.33 -15.72 -25.90
CA GLU A 452 24.69 -17.09 -26.25
C GLU A 452 26.11 -17.17 -26.87
N MET A 453 26.47 -16.25 -27.78
CA MET A 453 27.81 -16.14 -28.37
C MET A 453 28.88 -15.89 -27.30
N MET A 454 28.61 -14.98 -26.37
CA MET A 454 29.57 -14.64 -25.30
C MET A 454 29.75 -15.79 -24.31
N ALA A 455 28.71 -16.54 -24.03
CA ALA A 455 28.80 -17.75 -23.20
C ALA A 455 29.69 -18.84 -23.81
N GLN A 456 29.72 -18.97 -25.14
CA GLN A 456 30.62 -19.86 -25.84
C GLN A 456 32.08 -19.35 -25.87
N SER A 457 32.28 -18.07 -25.58
CA SER A 457 33.61 -17.46 -25.50
C SER A 457 34.27 -17.82 -24.16
N LYS A 458 35.61 -18.04 -24.16
CA LYS A 458 36.36 -18.35 -22.93
C LYS A 458 36.54 -17.14 -22.03
N THR A 459 35.43 -16.51 -21.62
CA THR A 459 35.42 -15.38 -20.67
C THR A 459 35.19 -15.85 -19.25
N LYS A 460 35.55 -15.01 -18.26
CA LYS A 460 35.27 -15.29 -16.83
C LYS A 460 33.88 -14.80 -16.42
N THR A 461 33.17 -14.09 -17.27
CA THR A 461 31.86 -13.51 -17.01
C THR A 461 30.75 -14.50 -17.31
N ASN A 462 29.84 -14.70 -16.37
CA ASN A 462 28.64 -15.49 -16.59
C ASN A 462 27.56 -14.59 -17.20
N PHE A 463 27.29 -14.80 -18.49
CA PHE A 463 26.26 -14.07 -19.23
C PHE A 463 24.93 -14.83 -19.19
N ALA A 464 23.84 -14.14 -18.89
CA ALA A 464 22.49 -14.69 -18.96
C ALA A 464 21.47 -13.63 -19.41
N ALA A 465 20.34 -14.08 -19.92
CA ALA A 465 19.21 -13.24 -20.24
C ALA A 465 17.96 -13.70 -19.48
N VAL A 466 17.05 -12.79 -19.18
CA VAL A 466 15.77 -13.10 -18.51
C VAL A 466 14.63 -12.57 -19.36
N ARG A 467 13.79 -13.46 -19.84
CA ARG A 467 12.64 -13.19 -20.70
C ARG A 467 11.36 -13.18 -19.89
N PHE A 468 10.57 -12.12 -20.01
CA PHE A 468 9.23 -12.00 -19.43
C PHE A 468 8.30 -11.15 -20.31
N GLY A 469 7.01 -11.22 -20.04
CA GLY A 469 5.97 -10.49 -20.77
C GLY A 469 5.79 -9.04 -20.29
N ASN A 470 4.53 -8.55 -20.32
CA ASN A 470 4.28 -7.17 -19.93
C ASN A 470 4.33 -6.99 -18.42
N VAL A 471 4.72 -5.80 -17.98
CA VAL A 471 4.66 -5.39 -16.57
C VAL A 471 3.65 -4.28 -16.39
N LEU A 472 2.92 -4.32 -15.26
CA LEU A 472 1.87 -3.37 -14.92
C LEU A 472 2.47 -2.01 -14.55
N GLY A 473 1.80 -0.92 -14.95
CA GLY A 473 2.17 0.44 -14.54
C GLY A 473 3.50 0.97 -15.09
N SER A 474 4.15 0.29 -16.05
CA SER A 474 5.39 0.81 -16.65
C SER A 474 5.12 2.02 -17.54
N HIS A 475 6.10 2.95 -17.65
CA HIS A 475 5.99 4.15 -18.49
C HIS A 475 5.62 3.79 -19.94
N GLY A 476 4.58 4.46 -20.46
CA GLY A 476 4.05 4.25 -21.81
C GLY A 476 3.35 2.89 -22.01
N SER A 477 3.01 2.16 -20.95
CA SER A 477 2.21 0.94 -21.05
C SER A 477 0.72 1.22 -21.16
N VAL A 478 -0.07 0.16 -21.34
CA VAL A 478 -1.51 0.23 -21.64
C VAL A 478 -2.33 0.90 -20.53
N ILE A 479 -1.99 0.69 -19.24
CA ILE A 479 -2.75 1.24 -18.11
C ILE A 479 -2.63 2.77 -18.04
N PRO A 480 -1.44 3.39 -17.99
CA PRO A 480 -1.30 4.84 -18.06
C PRO A 480 -1.95 5.47 -19.31
N LEU A 481 -1.97 4.75 -20.44
CA LEU A 481 -2.66 5.21 -21.64
C LEU A 481 -4.18 5.25 -21.40
N PHE A 482 -4.76 4.19 -20.84
CA PHE A 482 -6.18 4.14 -20.53
C PHE A 482 -6.58 5.23 -19.54
N GLU A 483 -5.82 5.41 -18.48
CA GLU A 483 -6.05 6.48 -17.48
C GLU A 483 -6.02 7.88 -18.12
N ALA A 484 -5.07 8.14 -19.00
CA ALA A 484 -4.97 9.41 -19.73
C ALA A 484 -6.18 9.60 -20.68
N GLN A 485 -6.61 8.56 -21.38
CA GLN A 485 -7.79 8.59 -22.24
C GLN A 485 -9.08 8.83 -21.45
N ILE A 486 -9.25 8.15 -20.31
CA ILE A 486 -10.42 8.32 -19.43
C ILE A 486 -10.45 9.75 -18.89
N LYS A 487 -9.29 10.26 -18.42
CA LYS A 487 -9.17 11.64 -17.93
C LYS A 487 -9.50 12.69 -19.00
N ALA A 488 -9.29 12.36 -20.27
CA ALA A 488 -9.65 13.20 -21.42
C ALA A 488 -11.13 13.06 -21.85
N GLY A 489 -11.92 12.19 -21.18
CA GLY A 489 -13.32 11.92 -21.53
C GLY A 489 -13.53 10.76 -22.52
N GLY A 490 -12.50 9.98 -22.80
CA GLY A 490 -12.54 8.84 -23.72
C GLY A 490 -12.37 9.22 -25.19
N PRO A 491 -12.55 8.27 -26.14
CA PRO A 491 -12.74 6.85 -25.89
C PRO A 491 -11.45 6.14 -25.40
N VAL A 492 -11.62 4.99 -24.73
CA VAL A 492 -10.50 4.07 -24.45
C VAL A 492 -10.29 3.20 -25.69
N THR A 493 -9.06 3.17 -26.20
CA THR A 493 -8.72 2.45 -27.42
C THR A 493 -8.08 1.09 -27.15
N VAL A 494 -8.67 0.02 -27.67
CA VAL A 494 -8.17 -1.35 -27.61
C VAL A 494 -7.91 -1.84 -29.04
N THR A 495 -6.79 -2.52 -29.28
CA THR A 495 -6.41 -2.90 -30.64
C THR A 495 -7.28 -4.03 -31.21
N HIS A 496 -7.70 -4.99 -30.37
CA HIS A 496 -8.60 -6.08 -30.79
C HIS A 496 -9.41 -6.59 -29.59
N PRO A 497 -10.70 -7.00 -29.77
CA PRO A 497 -11.53 -7.49 -28.66
C PRO A 497 -11.00 -8.74 -27.97
N ASP A 498 -10.30 -9.60 -28.71
CA ASP A 498 -9.78 -10.88 -28.22
C ASP A 498 -8.27 -10.85 -27.90
N ILE A 499 -7.64 -9.67 -27.95
CA ILE A 499 -6.23 -9.56 -27.63
C ILE A 499 -5.98 -9.90 -26.16
N ILE A 500 -5.03 -10.78 -25.93
CA ILE A 500 -4.59 -11.16 -24.59
C ILE A 500 -3.13 -10.82 -24.37
N ARG A 501 -2.78 -10.52 -23.11
CA ARG A 501 -1.39 -10.32 -22.67
C ARG A 501 -1.19 -10.93 -21.30
N TYR A 502 0.04 -11.35 -21.06
CA TYR A 502 0.48 -11.72 -19.73
C TYR A 502 0.95 -10.47 -19.00
N PHE A 503 0.60 -10.37 -17.72
CA PHE A 503 1.03 -9.26 -16.88
C PHE A 503 1.68 -9.75 -15.60
N MET A 504 2.63 -8.98 -15.10
CA MET A 504 3.31 -9.17 -13.82
C MET A 504 3.52 -7.81 -13.18
N THR A 505 3.60 -7.71 -11.85
CA THR A 505 3.99 -6.46 -11.23
C THR A 505 5.48 -6.18 -11.43
N ILE A 506 5.89 -4.91 -11.44
CA ILE A 506 7.31 -4.56 -11.61
C ILE A 506 8.15 -5.14 -10.47
N PRO A 507 7.76 -5.03 -9.17
CA PRO A 507 8.52 -5.64 -8.07
C PRO A 507 8.63 -7.16 -8.19
N GLU A 508 7.57 -7.87 -8.63
CA GLU A 508 7.59 -9.30 -8.86
C GLU A 508 8.59 -9.67 -9.96
N ALA A 509 8.50 -9.01 -11.11
CA ALA A 509 9.41 -9.26 -12.24
C ALA A 509 10.87 -9.06 -11.85
N VAL A 510 11.17 -7.96 -11.16
CA VAL A 510 12.53 -7.66 -10.71
C VAL A 510 13.05 -8.65 -9.68
N SER A 511 12.23 -9.07 -8.74
CA SER A 511 12.61 -10.08 -7.76
C SER A 511 12.98 -11.43 -8.43
N LEU A 512 12.19 -11.85 -9.44
CA LEU A 512 12.51 -13.04 -10.23
C LEU A 512 13.75 -12.86 -11.10
N VAL A 513 14.00 -11.67 -11.65
CA VAL A 513 15.22 -11.34 -12.40
C VAL A 513 16.45 -11.46 -11.50
N LEU A 514 16.40 -10.92 -10.29
CA LEU A 514 17.50 -11.03 -9.33
C LEU A 514 17.77 -12.49 -8.96
N GLN A 515 16.73 -13.29 -8.78
CA GLN A 515 16.85 -14.71 -8.47
C GLN A 515 17.38 -15.52 -9.67
N ALA A 516 16.91 -15.24 -10.90
CA ALA A 516 17.49 -15.82 -12.11
C ALA A 516 18.98 -15.48 -12.24
N GLY A 517 19.36 -14.25 -11.88
CA GLY A 517 20.76 -13.81 -11.80
C GLY A 517 21.56 -14.64 -10.79
N ALA A 518 20.98 -15.04 -9.67
CA ALA A 518 21.63 -15.91 -8.69
C ALA A 518 21.83 -17.34 -9.25
N PHE A 519 20.89 -17.83 -10.05
CA PHE A 519 20.96 -19.17 -10.68
C PHE A 519 21.88 -19.23 -11.91
N ALA A 520 22.22 -18.10 -12.52
CA ALA A 520 22.99 -18.05 -13.76
C ALA A 520 24.37 -18.68 -13.62
N LYS A 521 24.71 -19.58 -14.57
CA LYS A 521 25.99 -20.29 -14.68
C LYS A 521 26.75 -19.94 -15.95
N GLY A 522 26.05 -19.31 -16.91
CA GLY A 522 26.58 -18.79 -18.18
C GLY A 522 25.88 -19.38 -19.39
N GLY A 523 25.24 -18.49 -20.17
CA GLY A 523 24.54 -18.81 -21.42
C GLY A 523 23.03 -18.96 -21.32
N GLU A 524 22.46 -19.07 -20.12
CA GLU A 524 21.06 -19.36 -19.95
C GLU A 524 20.16 -18.19 -20.42
N ILE A 525 19.05 -18.56 -21.06
CA ILE A 525 17.89 -17.69 -21.25
C ILE A 525 16.82 -18.14 -20.27
N PHE A 526 16.68 -17.44 -19.17
CA PHE A 526 15.63 -17.70 -18.21
C PHE A 526 14.29 -17.17 -18.73
N VAL A 527 13.22 -17.92 -18.47
CA VAL A 527 11.84 -17.56 -18.84
C VAL A 527 11.00 -17.53 -17.58
N LEU A 528 10.41 -16.37 -17.31
CA LEU A 528 9.56 -16.22 -16.14
C LEU A 528 8.14 -16.73 -16.42
N ASN A 529 7.57 -17.45 -15.46
CA ASN A 529 6.18 -17.87 -15.50
C ASN A 529 5.27 -16.65 -15.26
N MET A 530 4.58 -16.24 -16.32
CA MET A 530 3.72 -15.06 -16.30
C MET A 530 2.32 -15.31 -15.72
N GLY A 531 2.01 -16.55 -15.28
CA GLY A 531 0.68 -16.92 -14.79
C GLY A 531 -0.40 -16.83 -15.87
N GLU A 532 -1.63 -16.51 -15.46
CA GLU A 532 -2.78 -16.50 -16.37
C GLU A 532 -2.80 -15.28 -17.30
N PRO A 533 -3.18 -15.48 -18.57
CA PRO A 533 -3.31 -14.39 -19.54
C PRO A 533 -4.54 -13.53 -19.25
N VAL A 534 -4.47 -12.25 -19.55
CA VAL A 534 -5.53 -11.25 -19.31
C VAL A 534 -6.00 -10.66 -20.63
N LYS A 535 -7.32 -10.62 -20.85
CA LYS A 535 -7.94 -9.89 -21.98
C LYS A 535 -7.78 -8.38 -21.78
N ILE A 536 -7.23 -7.68 -22.76
CA ILE A 536 -7.04 -6.22 -22.69
C ILE A 536 -8.38 -5.47 -22.61
N LYS A 537 -9.46 -6.02 -23.22
CA LYS A 537 -10.82 -5.51 -23.05
C LYS A 537 -11.24 -5.50 -21.57
N THR A 538 -11.08 -6.62 -20.86
CA THR A 538 -11.41 -6.73 -19.43
C THR A 538 -10.57 -5.77 -18.59
N LEU A 539 -9.29 -5.62 -18.92
CA LEU A 539 -8.41 -4.64 -18.28
C LEU A 539 -8.94 -3.21 -18.47
N ALA A 540 -9.35 -2.84 -19.69
CA ALA A 540 -9.93 -1.53 -20.01
C ALA A 540 -11.22 -1.28 -19.20
N GLU A 541 -12.14 -2.26 -19.18
CA GLU A 541 -13.37 -2.18 -18.39
C GLU A 541 -13.09 -1.97 -16.91
N ASN A 542 -12.12 -2.69 -16.34
CA ASN A 542 -11.73 -2.57 -14.95
C ASN A 542 -11.14 -1.18 -14.62
N VAL A 543 -10.27 -0.66 -15.47
CA VAL A 543 -9.70 0.70 -15.28
C VAL A 543 -10.80 1.77 -15.35
N ILE A 544 -11.74 1.65 -16.30
CA ILE A 544 -12.87 2.59 -16.40
C ILE A 544 -13.71 2.56 -15.12
N ARG A 545 -14.06 1.37 -14.59
CA ARG A 545 -14.84 1.24 -13.35
C ARG A 545 -14.09 1.80 -12.12
N MET A 546 -12.78 1.53 -12.02
CA MET A 546 -11.95 2.06 -10.92
C MET A 546 -11.94 3.59 -10.86
N THR A 547 -12.11 4.25 -12.00
CA THR A 547 -12.23 5.73 -12.07
C THR A 547 -13.66 6.24 -11.83
N GLY A 548 -14.62 5.35 -11.50
CA GLY A 548 -16.01 5.69 -11.19
C GLY A 548 -16.90 5.88 -12.42
N HIS A 549 -16.46 5.39 -13.58
CA HIS A 549 -17.22 5.47 -14.83
C HIS A 549 -17.81 4.12 -15.25
N VAL A 550 -18.83 4.16 -16.11
CA VAL A 550 -19.48 2.97 -16.65
C VAL A 550 -18.91 2.65 -18.05
N PRO A 551 -18.31 1.46 -18.24
CA PRO A 551 -17.81 1.05 -19.57
C PRO A 551 -18.95 1.06 -20.62
N ASN A 552 -18.68 1.66 -21.78
CA ASN A 552 -19.63 1.89 -22.87
C ASN A 552 -20.89 2.72 -22.52
N GLY A 553 -21.02 3.18 -21.27
CA GLY A 553 -21.97 4.19 -20.86
C GLY A 553 -21.33 5.58 -20.89
N ASP A 554 -20.51 5.88 -19.91
CA ASP A 554 -19.80 7.17 -19.78
C ASP A 554 -18.55 7.23 -20.69
N ILE A 555 -17.78 6.12 -20.71
CA ILE A 555 -16.54 6.00 -21.49
C ILE A 555 -16.69 4.84 -22.48
N LYS A 556 -16.61 5.16 -23.77
CA LYS A 556 -16.66 4.15 -24.85
C LYS A 556 -15.34 3.41 -24.97
N ILE A 557 -15.40 2.12 -25.33
CA ILE A 557 -14.26 1.32 -25.74
C ILE A 557 -14.31 1.19 -27.25
N GLU A 558 -13.28 1.67 -27.94
CA GLU A 558 -13.17 1.61 -29.40
C GLU A 558 -12.07 0.64 -29.83
N TYR A 559 -12.34 -0.12 -30.91
CA TYR A 559 -11.39 -1.08 -31.46
C TYR A 559 -10.69 -0.48 -32.68
N THR A 560 -9.35 -0.33 -32.59
CA THR A 560 -8.54 0.36 -33.63
C THR A 560 -7.93 -0.57 -34.68
N GLY A 561 -8.05 -1.89 -34.51
CA GLY A 561 -7.29 -2.87 -35.27
C GLY A 561 -5.92 -3.13 -34.68
N LEU A 562 -5.37 -4.32 -34.95
CA LEU A 562 -4.01 -4.67 -34.51
C LEU A 562 -2.98 -3.70 -35.11
N ARG A 563 -2.01 -3.33 -34.31
CA ARG A 563 -0.86 -2.52 -34.78
C ARG A 563 0.06 -3.43 -35.59
N PRO A 564 0.84 -2.84 -36.51
CA PRO A 564 1.84 -3.60 -37.25
C PRO A 564 2.82 -4.31 -36.33
N GLY A 565 3.11 -5.56 -36.64
CA GLY A 565 3.96 -6.40 -35.81
C GLY A 565 3.36 -6.79 -34.45
N GLU A 566 2.09 -6.43 -34.17
CA GLU A 566 1.40 -6.81 -32.94
C GLU A 566 0.75 -8.17 -33.10
N LYS A 567 1.08 -9.12 -32.21
CA LYS A 567 0.45 -10.45 -32.16
C LYS A 567 -0.87 -10.39 -31.38
N LEU A 568 -1.86 -11.20 -31.78
CA LEU A 568 -3.07 -11.39 -30.98
C LEU A 568 -2.76 -12.08 -29.64
N TYR A 569 -1.85 -13.05 -29.67
CA TYR A 569 -1.33 -13.83 -28.53
C TYR A 569 0.18 -13.78 -28.53
N GLU A 570 0.80 -13.42 -27.39
CA GLU A 570 2.26 -13.45 -27.23
C GLU A 570 2.73 -14.84 -26.78
N GLU A 571 3.87 -15.27 -27.31
CA GLU A 571 4.50 -16.55 -26.99
C GLU A 571 5.65 -16.31 -26.02
N LEU A 572 5.75 -17.10 -24.96
CA LEU A 572 6.87 -17.01 -24.00
C LEU A 572 8.08 -17.88 -24.44
N LEU A 573 7.83 -18.87 -25.31
CA LEU A 573 8.79 -19.87 -25.74
C LEU A 573 8.65 -20.17 -27.23
N MET A 574 9.77 -20.51 -27.88
CA MET A 574 9.76 -21.16 -29.19
C MET A 574 9.46 -22.66 -29.02
N ALA A 575 8.82 -23.28 -30.02
CA ALA A 575 8.50 -24.71 -30.01
C ALA A 575 9.75 -25.60 -29.84
N GLU A 576 10.91 -25.12 -30.28
CA GLU A 576 12.20 -25.81 -30.21
C GLU A 576 12.96 -25.62 -28.88
N GLU A 577 12.55 -24.61 -28.08
CA GLU A 577 13.13 -24.32 -26.76
C GLU A 577 12.52 -25.24 -25.70
N GLY A 578 13.07 -26.44 -25.50
CA GLY A 578 12.66 -27.29 -24.37
C GLY A 578 12.94 -26.58 -23.04
N LEU A 579 12.00 -26.69 -22.07
CA LEU A 579 12.17 -26.12 -20.74
C LEU A 579 12.89 -27.04 -19.79
N LYS A 580 13.83 -26.49 -19.01
CA LYS A 580 14.38 -27.10 -17.81
C LYS A 580 13.88 -26.38 -16.57
N GLU A 581 13.50 -27.16 -15.56
CA GLU A 581 13.09 -26.61 -14.26
C GLU A 581 14.30 -26.05 -13.50
N THR A 582 14.04 -25.06 -12.65
CA THR A 582 15.01 -24.52 -11.68
C THR A 582 14.53 -24.82 -10.25
N ALA A 583 15.28 -24.37 -9.26
CA ALA A 583 14.86 -24.44 -7.86
C ALA A 583 13.60 -23.59 -7.55
N ASN A 584 13.20 -22.69 -8.46
CA ASN A 584 11.98 -21.91 -8.38
C ASN A 584 11.06 -22.25 -9.55
N ASP A 585 9.84 -22.74 -9.27
CA ASP A 585 8.82 -23.13 -10.25
C ASP A 585 8.37 -21.99 -11.19
N ARG A 586 8.62 -20.74 -10.79
CA ARG A 586 8.35 -19.54 -11.59
C ARG A 586 9.48 -19.15 -12.53
N ILE A 587 10.64 -19.78 -12.45
CA ILE A 587 11.79 -19.51 -13.30
C ILE A 587 12.17 -20.80 -14.03
N LYS A 588 12.08 -20.78 -15.35
CA LYS A 588 12.47 -21.89 -16.21
C LYS A 588 13.66 -21.49 -17.07
N ILE A 589 14.42 -22.47 -17.57
CA ILE A 589 15.55 -22.23 -18.47
C ILE A 589 15.17 -22.76 -19.85
N GLY A 590 15.21 -21.87 -20.86
CA GLY A 590 15.11 -22.24 -22.26
C GLY A 590 16.40 -22.92 -22.75
N LYS A 591 16.24 -23.87 -23.66
CA LYS A 591 17.39 -24.55 -24.29
C LYS A 591 18.12 -23.55 -25.21
N LEU A 592 19.44 -23.48 -25.10
CA LEU A 592 20.28 -22.65 -25.96
C LEU A 592 20.20 -23.13 -27.42
N SER A 593 20.26 -22.19 -28.36
CA SER A 593 20.45 -22.47 -29.77
C SER A 593 21.94 -22.65 -30.07
N ASP A 594 22.29 -23.59 -30.98
CA ASP A 594 23.65 -23.69 -31.48
C ASP A 594 23.93 -22.51 -32.44
N ILE A 595 24.82 -21.62 -32.05
CA ILE A 595 25.21 -20.46 -32.86
C ILE A 595 26.58 -20.68 -33.45
N ASN A 596 26.72 -20.52 -34.77
CA ASN A 596 28.02 -20.36 -35.39
C ASN A 596 28.63 -18.99 -35.08
N VAL A 597 29.49 -18.91 -34.06
CA VAL A 597 30.05 -17.66 -33.52
C VAL A 597 30.77 -16.84 -34.60
N VAL A 598 31.48 -17.46 -35.52
CA VAL A 598 32.25 -16.77 -36.56
C VAL A 598 31.32 -16.09 -37.57
N GLU A 599 30.34 -16.87 -38.04
CA GLU A 599 29.33 -16.37 -39.00
C GLU A 599 28.48 -15.25 -38.37
N PHE A 600 28.02 -15.46 -37.17
CA PHE A 600 27.21 -14.45 -36.46
C PHE A 600 27.96 -13.13 -36.23
N LYS A 601 29.26 -13.19 -35.89
CA LYS A 601 30.11 -11.97 -35.80
C LYS A 601 30.27 -11.26 -37.15
N ASN A 602 30.45 -12.01 -38.23
CA ASN A 602 30.56 -11.42 -39.55
C ASN A 602 29.23 -10.71 -39.93
N GLU A 603 28.11 -11.32 -39.67
CA GLU A 603 26.80 -10.70 -39.94
C GLU A 603 26.51 -9.50 -39.02
N LEU A 604 27.01 -9.48 -37.77
CA LEU A 604 26.94 -8.29 -36.91
C LEU A 604 27.79 -7.14 -37.46
N ASN A 605 28.98 -7.41 -38.00
CA ASN A 605 29.81 -6.38 -38.64
C ASN A 605 29.13 -5.81 -39.88
N LYS A 606 28.53 -6.65 -40.72
CA LYS A 606 27.72 -6.20 -41.87
C LYS A 606 26.54 -5.34 -41.42
N MET A 607 25.86 -5.72 -40.35
CA MET A 607 24.77 -4.93 -39.79
C MET A 607 25.23 -3.53 -39.37
N TRP A 608 26.46 -3.41 -38.81
CA TRP A 608 27.02 -2.10 -38.49
C TRP A 608 27.23 -1.24 -39.74
N ASP A 609 27.81 -1.84 -40.79
CA ASP A 609 28.04 -1.14 -42.07
C ASP A 609 26.69 -0.67 -42.67
N VAL A 610 25.68 -1.54 -42.64
CA VAL A 610 24.31 -1.20 -43.09
C VAL A 610 23.70 -0.07 -42.24
N CYS A 611 23.92 -0.04 -40.91
CA CYS A 611 23.46 1.06 -40.08
C CYS A 611 24.11 2.41 -40.42
N LEU A 612 25.33 2.41 -41.02
CA LEU A 612 26.00 3.64 -41.46
C LEU A 612 25.39 4.22 -42.74
N THR A 613 24.76 3.39 -43.60
CA THR A 613 24.01 3.85 -44.78
C THR A 613 22.72 4.58 -44.43
N ASN A 614 22.18 4.35 -43.21
CA ASN A 614 20.90 4.84 -42.74
C ASN A 614 19.69 4.36 -43.58
N ASP A 615 19.88 3.31 -44.38
CA ASP A 615 18.79 2.68 -45.13
C ASP A 615 17.95 1.75 -44.24
N LYS A 616 16.72 2.16 -43.96
CA LYS A 616 15.79 1.45 -43.05
C LYS A 616 15.41 0.07 -43.57
N LEU A 617 15.24 -0.09 -44.89
CA LEU A 617 14.89 -1.37 -45.51
C LEU A 617 16.06 -2.35 -45.45
N GLU A 618 17.26 -1.89 -45.77
CA GLU A 618 18.46 -2.71 -45.74
C GLU A 618 18.73 -3.22 -44.29
N VAL A 619 18.51 -2.36 -43.29
CA VAL A 619 18.58 -2.75 -41.86
C VAL A 619 17.58 -3.86 -41.51
N ILE A 620 16.32 -3.77 -41.99
CA ILE A 620 15.30 -4.80 -41.75
C ILE A 620 15.70 -6.13 -42.43
N GLU A 621 16.18 -6.08 -43.68
CA GLU A 621 16.62 -7.31 -44.36
C GLU A 621 17.84 -7.94 -43.70
N GLN A 622 18.81 -7.15 -43.22
CA GLN A 622 19.96 -7.66 -42.48
C GLN A 622 19.52 -8.23 -41.10
N LEU A 623 18.49 -7.65 -40.46
CA LEU A 623 17.90 -8.23 -39.24
C LEU A 623 17.33 -9.62 -39.48
N LYS A 624 16.70 -9.91 -40.62
CA LYS A 624 16.21 -11.25 -40.98
C LYS A 624 17.34 -12.26 -41.13
N VAL A 625 18.51 -11.83 -41.60
CA VAL A 625 19.72 -12.68 -41.68
C VAL A 625 20.21 -13.02 -40.26
N LEU A 626 20.31 -12.04 -39.37
CA LEU A 626 20.74 -12.22 -37.98
C LEU A 626 19.74 -13.04 -37.17
N VAL A 627 18.43 -12.87 -37.44
CA VAL A 627 17.31 -13.50 -36.74
C VAL A 627 16.38 -14.16 -37.76
N PRO A 628 16.66 -15.38 -38.25
CA PRO A 628 15.87 -16.05 -39.28
C PRO A 628 14.40 -16.28 -38.94
N THR A 629 14.05 -16.27 -37.64
CA THR A 629 12.66 -16.37 -37.15
C THR A 629 11.91 -15.04 -37.17
N PHE A 630 12.54 -13.97 -37.68
CA PHE A 630 11.90 -12.66 -37.79
C PHE A 630 11.03 -12.58 -39.05
N HIS A 631 9.75 -12.36 -38.83
CA HIS A 631 8.75 -12.16 -39.90
C HIS A 631 8.23 -10.74 -39.83
N HIS A 632 8.71 -9.88 -40.75
CA HIS A 632 8.32 -8.47 -40.82
C HIS A 632 7.19 -8.25 -41.83
N ASP A 633 6.18 -7.47 -41.46
CA ASP A 633 5.09 -7.04 -42.36
C ASP A 633 5.56 -5.87 -43.22
N ARG A 634 6.02 -6.18 -44.44
CA ARG A 634 6.54 -5.21 -45.39
C ARG A 634 5.46 -4.25 -45.92
N GLU A 635 4.23 -4.70 -46.09
CA GLU A 635 3.14 -3.88 -46.63
C GLU A 635 2.83 -2.68 -45.75
N PHE A 636 3.00 -2.86 -44.43
CA PHE A 636 2.82 -1.78 -43.48
C PHE A 636 3.95 -0.74 -43.53
N PHE A 637 5.19 -1.18 -43.65
CA PHE A 637 6.34 -0.30 -43.75
C PHE A 637 6.22 0.59 -45.01
N ASP A 638 5.84 0.00 -46.14
CA ASP A 638 5.59 0.72 -47.40
C ASP A 638 4.46 1.78 -47.26
N LYS A 639 3.38 1.44 -46.50
CA LYS A 639 2.29 2.39 -46.21
C LYS A 639 2.76 3.55 -45.31
N LEU A 640 3.66 3.32 -44.34
CA LEU A 640 4.22 4.35 -43.48
C LEU A 640 5.12 5.31 -44.26
N GLN A 641 5.99 4.79 -45.14
CA GLN A 641 6.82 5.61 -46.01
C GLN A 641 5.99 6.48 -46.93
N ALA A 642 5.03 5.89 -47.64
CA ALA A 642 4.10 6.61 -48.51
C ALA A 642 3.28 7.70 -47.79
N LYS A 643 3.02 7.54 -46.49
CA LYS A 643 2.37 8.56 -45.65
C LYS A 643 3.30 9.68 -45.23
N ALA A 644 4.58 9.39 -45.01
CA ALA A 644 5.60 10.38 -44.71
C ALA A 644 5.90 11.25 -45.97
N GLU A 645 6.03 10.63 -47.12
CA GLU A 645 6.27 11.30 -48.40
C GLU A 645 5.11 12.19 -48.89
N ARG A 646 3.86 11.94 -48.41
CA ARG A 646 2.70 12.78 -48.74
C ARG A 646 2.53 14.02 -47.86
N LYS A 647 3.39 14.22 -46.90
CA LYS A 647 3.38 15.40 -46.00
C LYS A 647 4.43 16.47 -46.37
N ASP A 648 5.31 16.17 -47.33
CA ASP A 648 6.16 17.12 -48.02
C ASP A 648 5.50 17.54 -49.33
#